data_23527e56f0b167faa573ab5d5c52eeeb
#
_entry.id   23527e56f0b167faa573ab5d5c52eeeb
#
_cell.length_a   1.000
_cell.length_b   1.000
_cell.length_c   1.000
_cell.angle_alpha   90.00
_cell.angle_beta   90.00
_cell.angle_gamma   90.00
#
_symmetry.space_group_name_H-M   'P 1'
#
loop_
_entity.id
_entity.type
_entity.pdbx_description
1 polymer ?
#
loop_
_entity_poly.entity_id
_entity_poly.type
_entity_poly.pdbx_seq_one_letter_code
_entity_poly.pdbx_strand_id
1 'polypeptide(L)'
;MQTKAHFLFAALLLSGCTLTTPVPETPVQAAKPKVDAITTATPEVKKKTQDPRKVTAQQVRARLAAMPGHPRLFITNSAALARFRDDKNLCDEQRFLVACIRQEADDALKTKPLERSQTGRRLTSGAPFSARVIALSTAWQMFGDRRYADRCREEMLHACTWSDWVPTHYLGVAEMLRGLAIGYDWCYDALSPADRATIRAAIKDKGLDEIERQHSWWRKTNNNWGQVCWNGVTTAALATAEDAPARAEALILEAVHALPRTFEPYAPVGAYPEGPGYWGYGTGRIVYLLAAWRSALGTDFGLADAPGFLRTGEYINAVTGTSGYYFNYSDCSRNRRVSDTLWWFAAQTGRTDWLAREYAALRAATAKWKETGKIENVTGPFPALVLLWGRFPLVDAPNRLPLRYLSQGENPIATLRSGFTPDASFLGVKGGMPKYNHGHMDVGSFVFDADGVRWAEDLGSQNYHSIEKLGTFTLFNMKQNSSRWNVFRLGNESHNLVVIGNNRQMVAGCAKITPAGLNAVQLDLTPVYGPCVKTATRTFTLDRATRAATIRDAFTGVAPGTPLRWQMVTSGKIESREGNRLVLTQQDKRLVLRVEAPEQVEWEVLELDKPVNPWDCTNKGFRRIAFTVPAAPDGTATISVTLAP
;
A
#
# COMPACT_ATOMS: atom_id res chain seq x y z
N MET A 1 36.54 -4.16 -13.65
CA MET A 1 37.34 -4.79 -12.57
C MET A 1 36.34 -5.36 -11.58
N GLN A 2 36.26 -6.68 -11.56
CA GLN A 2 35.35 -7.46 -10.68
C GLN A 2 36.04 -7.68 -9.34
N THR A 3 35.33 -7.53 -8.26
CA THR A 3 35.71 -8.08 -6.95
C THR A 3 34.57 -8.92 -6.41
N LYS A 4 34.77 -10.23 -6.40
CA LYS A 4 33.95 -11.26 -5.77
C LYS A 4 34.23 -11.25 -4.26
N ALA A 5 33.19 -11.25 -3.45
CA ALA A 5 33.28 -11.57 -2.04
C ALA A 5 32.68 -12.96 -1.79
N HIS A 6 33.51 -13.87 -1.30
CA HIS A 6 33.16 -15.22 -0.85
C HIS A 6 32.72 -15.14 0.62
N PHE A 7 31.59 -15.77 0.97
CA PHE A 7 31.24 -16.08 2.34
C PHE A 7 31.57 -17.54 2.68
N LEU A 8 32.42 -17.73 3.69
CA LEU A 8 32.67 -19.02 4.33
C LEU A 8 31.67 -19.21 5.48
N PHE A 9 31.02 -20.36 5.47
CA PHE A 9 30.26 -20.85 6.63
C PHE A 9 31.16 -21.72 7.52
N ALA A 10 31.23 -21.41 8.81
CA ALA A 10 31.81 -22.29 9.82
C ALA A 10 30.70 -22.95 10.63
N ALA A 11 30.64 -24.26 10.61
CA ALA A 11 29.76 -25.08 11.40
C ALA A 11 30.42 -25.38 12.76
N LEU A 12 29.69 -25.20 13.87
CA LEU A 12 30.07 -25.72 15.18
C LEU A 12 29.05 -26.78 15.61
N LEU A 13 29.56 -28.00 15.74
CA LEU A 13 28.92 -29.13 16.38
C LEU A 13 29.07 -29.02 17.91
N LEU A 14 27.98 -29.16 18.67
CA LEU A 14 28.06 -29.52 20.09
C LEU A 14 27.10 -30.68 20.39
N SER A 15 27.69 -31.70 20.92
CA SER A 15 27.17 -33.00 21.31
C SER A 15 26.34 -32.95 22.58
N GLY A 16 25.41 -33.91 22.64
CA GLY A 16 24.35 -34.17 23.56
C GLY A 16 24.67 -34.43 25.03
N CYS A 17 23.60 -34.41 25.80
CA CYS A 17 23.41 -35.29 26.98
C CYS A 17 21.92 -35.46 27.25
N THR A 18 21.48 -36.70 27.21
CA THR A 18 20.16 -37.19 27.60
C THR A 18 20.07 -37.36 29.10
N LEU A 19 18.99 -36.88 29.73
CA LEU A 19 18.51 -37.40 31.01
C LEU A 19 16.97 -37.46 30.97
N THR A 20 16.47 -38.70 31.01
CA THR A 20 15.06 -39.08 31.12
C THR A 20 14.66 -39.20 32.58
N THR A 21 13.55 -38.56 32.98
CA THR A 21 12.73 -39.03 34.12
C THR A 21 11.25 -38.88 33.76
N PRO A 22 10.40 -39.90 34.07
CA PRO A 22 9.00 -39.86 33.69
C PRO A 22 8.13 -39.18 34.76
N VAL A 23 7.15 -38.39 34.29
CA VAL A 23 6.08 -37.81 35.11
C VAL A 23 4.76 -38.47 34.70
N PRO A 24 3.87 -38.82 35.64
CA PRO A 24 2.70 -39.67 35.38
C PRO A 24 1.58 -38.94 34.65
N GLU A 25 0.96 -39.65 33.70
CA GLU A 25 -0.23 -39.25 32.96
C GLU A 25 -1.47 -39.22 33.86
N THR A 26 -2.16 -38.12 33.88
CA THR A 26 -3.57 -38.02 34.29
C THR A 26 -4.43 -37.71 33.04
N PRO A 27 -5.53 -38.43 32.80
CA PRO A 27 -6.32 -38.22 31.59
C PRO A 27 -7.16 -36.93 31.69
N VAL A 28 -6.85 -35.96 30.86
CA VAL A 28 -7.70 -34.77 30.65
C VAL A 28 -8.74 -35.10 29.59
N GLN A 29 -10.00 -35.17 30.01
CA GLN A 29 -11.15 -35.23 29.11
C GLN A 29 -11.13 -34.09 28.11
N ALA A 30 -11.12 -34.44 26.80
CA ALA A 30 -11.23 -33.49 25.70
C ALA A 30 -12.61 -32.79 25.70
N ALA A 31 -12.66 -31.55 26.08
CA ALA A 31 -13.81 -30.69 25.85
C ALA A 31 -13.95 -30.40 24.36
N LYS A 32 -15.12 -30.71 23.77
CA LYS A 32 -15.47 -30.34 22.39
C LYS A 32 -15.38 -28.81 22.23
N PRO A 33 -14.71 -28.28 21.18
CA PRO A 33 -14.69 -26.87 20.94
C PRO A 33 -16.10 -26.39 20.55
N LYS A 34 -16.62 -25.47 21.32
CA LYS A 34 -17.81 -24.68 20.96
C LYS A 34 -17.48 -23.88 19.71
N VAL A 35 -18.34 -24.03 18.70
CA VAL A 35 -18.36 -23.18 17.52
C VAL A 35 -18.90 -21.82 17.97
N ASP A 36 -18.02 -20.88 18.17
CA ASP A 36 -18.35 -19.44 18.30
C ASP A 36 -17.31 -18.64 17.54
N ALA A 37 -17.74 -17.97 16.54
CA ALA A 37 -17.86 -16.52 16.47
C ALA A 37 -17.90 -16.04 15.02
N ILE A 38 -19.06 -15.76 14.61
CA ILE A 38 -19.34 -14.54 13.84
C ILE A 38 -18.72 -13.41 14.62
N THR A 39 -17.77 -12.72 14.01
CA THR A 39 -17.09 -11.55 14.59
C THR A 39 -18.14 -10.53 14.98
N THR A 40 -18.54 -10.52 16.23
CA THR A 40 -19.28 -9.39 16.82
C THR A 40 -18.31 -8.22 16.89
N ALA A 41 -18.59 -7.19 16.11
CA ALA A 41 -17.95 -5.90 16.23
C ALA A 41 -17.99 -5.47 17.70
N THR A 42 -16.85 -5.09 18.25
CA THR A 42 -16.77 -4.39 19.52
C THR A 42 -17.76 -3.22 19.46
N PRO A 43 -18.62 -3.00 20.47
CA PRO A 43 -19.57 -1.88 20.42
C PRO A 43 -18.79 -0.57 20.31
N GLU A 44 -18.92 0.10 19.18
CA GLU A 44 -18.46 1.48 19.03
C GLU A 44 -19.25 2.33 20.03
N VAL A 45 -18.55 2.91 20.99
CA VAL A 45 -19.09 4.02 21.76
C VAL A 45 -19.35 5.15 20.76
N LYS A 46 -20.60 5.30 20.35
CA LYS A 46 -21.04 6.39 19.45
C LYS A 46 -20.88 7.73 20.16
N LYS A 47 -19.67 8.31 20.10
CA LYS A 47 -19.54 9.76 20.24
C LYS A 47 -20.38 10.37 19.11
N LYS A 48 -21.20 11.39 19.41
CA LYS A 48 -21.85 12.21 18.37
C LYS A 48 -20.72 12.86 17.55
N THR A 49 -20.37 12.23 16.42
CA THR A 49 -19.35 12.74 15.51
C THR A 49 -19.94 13.87 14.70
N GLN A 50 -19.17 14.92 14.49
CA GLN A 50 -19.56 16.02 13.62
C GLN A 50 -19.63 15.50 12.18
N ASP A 51 -20.71 15.81 11.46
CA ASP A 51 -20.80 15.53 10.02
C ASP A 51 -19.98 16.58 9.26
N PRO A 52 -18.88 16.18 8.58
CA PRO A 52 -18.05 17.13 7.85
C PRO A 52 -18.82 17.97 6.82
N ARG A 53 -19.86 17.39 6.20
CA ARG A 53 -20.67 18.06 5.18
C ARG A 53 -21.55 19.19 5.74
N LYS A 54 -21.68 19.28 7.07
CA LYS A 54 -22.45 20.31 7.78
C LYS A 54 -21.57 21.37 8.45
N VAL A 55 -20.27 21.31 8.27
CA VAL A 55 -19.33 22.31 8.81
C VAL A 55 -19.58 23.66 8.13
N THR A 56 -19.66 24.73 8.91
CA THR A 56 -19.91 26.09 8.42
C THR A 56 -18.62 26.90 8.34
N ALA A 57 -18.62 27.95 7.52
CA ALA A 57 -17.53 28.92 7.43
C ALA A 57 -17.21 29.54 8.81
N GLN A 58 -18.24 29.85 9.62
CA GLN A 58 -18.06 30.37 10.98
C GLN A 58 -17.28 29.40 11.86
N GLN A 59 -17.56 28.09 11.79
CA GLN A 59 -16.82 27.08 12.56
C GLN A 59 -15.36 27.01 12.12
N VAL A 60 -15.08 27.02 10.80
CA VAL A 60 -13.71 27.03 10.29
C VAL A 60 -12.97 28.30 10.73
N ARG A 61 -13.60 29.48 10.58
CA ARG A 61 -13.02 30.76 11.01
C ARG A 61 -12.69 30.77 12.50
N ALA A 62 -13.57 30.26 13.36
CA ALA A 62 -13.33 30.16 14.79
C ALA A 62 -12.12 29.27 15.11
N ARG A 63 -11.92 28.18 14.37
CA ARG A 63 -10.75 27.30 14.53
C ARG A 63 -9.46 27.95 14.03
N LEU A 64 -9.50 28.64 12.89
CA LEU A 64 -8.35 29.39 12.38
C LEU A 64 -7.93 30.52 13.34
N ALA A 65 -8.88 31.23 13.92
CA ALA A 65 -8.61 32.29 14.91
C ALA A 65 -8.00 31.75 16.21
N ALA A 66 -8.26 30.49 16.56
CA ALA A 66 -7.73 29.84 17.76
C ALA A 66 -6.43 29.04 17.50
N MET A 67 -5.86 29.09 16.29
CA MET A 67 -4.63 28.37 15.98
C MET A 67 -3.46 28.83 16.83
N PRO A 68 -2.56 27.90 17.23
CA PRO A 68 -1.29 28.26 17.85
C PRO A 68 -0.39 29.03 16.88
N GLY A 69 0.63 29.70 17.41
CA GLY A 69 1.76 30.21 16.63
C GLY A 69 2.55 29.09 15.95
N HIS A 70 3.61 29.46 15.24
CA HIS A 70 4.53 28.47 14.65
C HIS A 70 5.47 27.85 15.69
N PRO A 71 5.77 26.54 15.60
CA PRO A 71 5.21 25.55 14.69
C PRO A 71 3.77 25.16 15.09
N ARG A 72 2.92 24.88 14.10
CA ARG A 72 1.52 24.46 14.30
C ARG A 72 1.14 23.17 13.59
N LEU A 73 1.93 22.72 12.62
CA LEU A 73 1.70 21.51 11.85
C LEU A 73 2.37 20.32 12.56
N PHE A 74 1.59 19.30 12.92
CA PHE A 74 1.99 18.06 13.64
C PHE A 74 2.45 18.28 15.08
N ILE A 75 3.14 19.37 15.36
CA ILE A 75 3.60 19.81 16.70
C ILE A 75 3.17 21.26 16.90
N THR A 76 3.01 21.67 18.17
CA THR A 76 2.64 23.03 18.56
C THR A 76 3.75 23.76 19.32
N ASN A 77 4.88 23.09 19.52
CA ASN A 77 6.10 23.67 20.07
C ASN A 77 7.29 22.71 19.80
N SER A 78 8.49 23.25 19.80
CA SER A 78 9.74 22.50 19.56
C SER A 78 10.01 21.43 20.63
N ALA A 79 9.53 21.59 21.86
CA ALA A 79 9.78 20.64 22.94
C ALA A 79 9.23 19.24 22.63
N ALA A 80 8.19 19.15 21.78
CA ALA A 80 7.63 17.88 21.32
C ALA A 80 8.67 16.97 20.65
N LEU A 81 9.63 17.54 19.91
CA LEU A 81 10.73 16.81 19.27
C LEU A 81 12.05 16.95 20.04
N ALA A 82 12.34 18.12 20.61
CA ALA A 82 13.58 18.37 21.35
C ALA A 82 13.79 17.42 22.55
N ARG A 83 12.71 16.90 23.14
CA ARG A 83 12.76 15.88 24.21
C ARG A 83 13.48 14.59 23.80
N PHE A 84 13.58 14.28 22.51
CA PHE A 84 14.32 13.12 21.99
C PHE A 84 15.80 13.42 21.71
N ARG A 85 16.26 14.66 21.91
CA ARG A 85 17.67 15.02 21.73
C ARG A 85 18.55 14.44 22.82
N ASP A 86 18.07 14.43 24.07
CA ASP A 86 18.78 13.86 25.22
C ASP A 86 18.45 12.37 25.33
N ASP A 87 19.45 11.53 25.02
CA ASP A 87 19.29 10.09 24.84
C ASP A 87 19.26 9.26 26.12
N LYS A 88 19.48 9.87 27.30
CA LYS A 88 19.62 9.13 28.56
C LYS A 88 18.43 8.26 28.93
N ASN A 89 17.22 8.66 28.52
CA ASN A 89 15.97 7.96 28.81
C ASN A 89 15.34 7.29 27.58
N LEU A 90 16.03 7.26 26.43
CA LEU A 90 15.53 6.64 25.23
C LEU A 90 15.85 5.15 25.19
N CYS A 91 14.92 4.34 24.67
CA CYS A 91 15.25 2.97 24.26
C CYS A 91 16.07 2.95 22.96
N ASP A 92 16.63 1.80 22.63
CA ASP A 92 17.51 1.66 21.47
C ASP A 92 16.82 2.01 20.15
N GLU A 93 15.55 1.64 19.98
CA GLU A 93 14.77 1.96 18.80
C GLU A 93 14.52 3.47 18.65
N GLN A 94 14.30 4.18 19.76
CA GLN A 94 14.17 5.64 19.72
C GLN A 94 15.50 6.30 19.36
N ARG A 95 16.64 5.83 19.93
CA ARG A 95 17.99 6.31 19.56
C ARG A 95 18.27 6.09 18.08
N PHE A 96 17.89 4.92 17.55
CA PHE A 96 18.03 4.62 16.13
C PHE A 96 17.19 5.58 15.25
N LEU A 97 15.94 5.87 15.61
CA LEU A 97 15.11 6.83 14.90
C LEU A 97 15.69 8.26 14.93
N VAL A 98 16.23 8.67 16.06
CA VAL A 98 16.96 9.96 16.18
C VAL A 98 18.18 9.98 15.29
N ALA A 99 18.92 8.86 15.21
CA ALA A 99 20.07 8.73 14.32
C ALA A 99 19.65 8.77 12.84
N CYS A 100 18.53 8.17 12.45
CA CYS A 100 17.95 8.27 11.09
C CYS A 100 17.65 9.73 10.73
N ILE A 101 16.96 10.48 11.61
CA ILE A 101 16.63 11.90 11.40
C ILE A 101 17.89 12.73 11.20
N ARG A 102 18.90 12.51 12.03
CA ARG A 102 20.18 13.20 11.93
C ARG A 102 20.89 12.88 10.62
N GLN A 103 20.98 11.59 10.25
CA GLN A 103 21.65 11.14 9.04
C GLN A 103 21.01 11.73 7.77
N GLU A 104 19.68 11.71 7.68
CA GLU A 104 18.95 12.27 6.53
C GLU A 104 19.20 13.78 6.37
N ALA A 105 19.23 14.51 7.47
CA ALA A 105 19.52 15.95 7.47
C ALA A 105 21.01 16.24 7.16
N ASP A 106 21.94 15.47 7.74
CA ASP A 106 23.38 15.60 7.46
C ASP A 106 23.70 15.28 5.99
N ASP A 107 23.02 14.32 5.39
CA ASP A 107 23.17 13.99 3.98
C ASP A 107 22.62 15.12 3.10
N ALA A 108 21.54 15.77 3.51
CA ALA A 108 21.05 16.97 2.82
C ALA A 108 22.03 18.14 2.90
N LEU A 109 22.78 18.33 4.00
CA LEU A 109 23.83 19.36 4.13
C LEU A 109 24.98 19.16 3.12
N LYS A 110 25.28 17.92 2.73
CA LYS A 110 26.39 17.59 1.82
C LYS A 110 26.08 17.82 0.34
N THR A 111 24.81 18.06 0.01
CA THR A 111 24.33 18.16 -1.38
C THR A 111 23.91 19.59 -1.72
N LYS A 112 23.92 19.96 -2.99
CA LYS A 112 23.35 21.23 -3.46
C LYS A 112 21.81 21.22 -3.37
N PRO A 113 21.14 22.38 -3.39
CA PRO A 113 19.70 22.45 -3.55
C PRO A 113 19.22 21.64 -4.76
N LEU A 114 18.02 21.06 -4.63
CA LEU A 114 17.43 20.26 -5.70
C LEU A 114 17.07 21.14 -6.89
N GLU A 115 17.45 20.69 -8.07
CA GLU A 115 17.05 21.33 -9.32
C GLU A 115 15.66 20.85 -9.76
N ARG A 116 14.94 21.74 -10.48
CA ARG A 116 13.67 21.38 -11.09
C ARG A 116 13.88 20.28 -12.12
N SER A 117 13.24 19.16 -11.93
CA SER A 117 13.24 18.04 -12.88
C SER A 117 11.82 17.58 -13.20
N GLN A 118 11.62 17.20 -14.46
CA GLN A 118 10.34 16.75 -14.99
C GLN A 118 10.53 15.53 -15.88
N THR A 119 9.66 14.54 -15.74
CA THR A 119 9.61 13.39 -16.63
C THR A 119 8.19 13.24 -17.19
N GLY A 120 8.07 13.38 -18.50
CA GLY A 120 6.77 13.50 -19.15
C GLY A 120 5.99 14.68 -18.54
N ARG A 121 4.77 14.39 -18.05
CA ARG A 121 3.91 15.39 -17.40
C ARG A 121 4.09 15.52 -15.88
N ARG A 122 5.10 14.85 -15.30
CA ARG A 122 5.27 14.78 -13.83
C ARG A 122 6.47 15.57 -13.37
N LEU A 123 6.29 16.43 -12.36
CA LEU A 123 7.40 17.04 -11.61
C LEU A 123 8.06 15.93 -10.77
N THR A 124 9.23 15.47 -11.18
CA THR A 124 9.95 14.38 -10.50
C THR A 124 10.76 14.85 -9.31
N SER A 125 11.07 16.15 -9.23
CA SER A 125 11.74 16.76 -8.06
C SER A 125 10.79 17.07 -6.89
N GLY A 126 9.45 17.04 -7.05
CA GLY A 126 8.52 17.48 -6.00
C GLY A 126 8.58 16.65 -4.72
N ALA A 127 8.46 15.33 -4.82
CA ALA A 127 8.52 14.44 -3.64
C ALA A 127 9.93 14.42 -2.99
N PRO A 128 11.05 14.34 -3.73
CA PRO A 128 12.39 14.51 -3.16
C PRO A 128 12.60 15.85 -2.46
N PHE A 129 12.11 16.95 -3.02
CA PHE A 129 12.15 18.27 -2.39
C PHE A 129 11.42 18.25 -1.04
N SER A 130 10.19 17.78 -1.04
CA SER A 130 9.40 17.69 0.18
C SER A 130 10.07 16.84 1.27
N ALA A 131 10.65 15.69 0.91
CA ALA A 131 11.36 14.82 1.84
C ALA A 131 12.58 15.52 2.45
N ARG A 132 13.38 16.23 1.62
CA ARG A 132 14.58 16.94 2.08
C ARG A 132 14.24 18.11 3.01
N VAL A 133 13.24 18.91 2.67
CA VAL A 133 12.77 20.01 3.52
C VAL A 133 12.25 19.49 4.88
N ILE A 134 11.49 18.39 4.87
CA ILE A 134 10.99 17.75 6.08
C ILE A 134 12.16 17.22 6.95
N ALA A 135 13.14 16.57 6.37
CA ALA A 135 14.31 16.07 7.12
C ALA A 135 15.07 17.21 7.80
N LEU A 136 15.37 18.29 7.05
CA LEU A 136 16.10 19.46 7.56
C LEU A 136 15.31 20.20 8.63
N SER A 137 14.03 20.49 8.40
CA SER A 137 13.18 21.18 9.38
C SER A 137 12.93 20.35 10.64
N THR A 138 12.82 19.01 10.50
CA THR A 138 12.74 18.07 11.63
C THR A 138 14.01 18.14 12.48
N ALA A 139 15.17 18.10 11.84
CA ALA A 139 16.46 18.16 12.54
C ALA A 139 16.65 19.52 13.24
N TRP A 140 16.20 20.62 12.63
CA TRP A 140 16.16 21.93 13.27
C TRP A 140 15.31 21.92 14.55
N GLN A 141 14.06 21.43 14.46
CA GLN A 141 13.15 21.36 15.60
C GLN A 141 13.66 20.42 16.72
N MET A 142 14.36 19.35 16.37
CA MET A 142 14.86 18.37 17.32
C MET A 142 16.18 18.79 17.97
N PHE A 143 17.14 19.28 17.17
CA PHE A 143 18.52 19.49 17.65
C PHE A 143 18.83 20.98 17.92
N GLY A 144 18.08 21.92 17.35
CA GLY A 144 18.35 23.35 17.46
C GLY A 144 19.61 23.80 16.72
N ASP A 145 20.16 22.98 15.84
CA ASP A 145 21.35 23.30 15.06
C ASP A 145 20.98 24.18 13.85
N ARG A 146 21.45 25.42 13.87
CA ARG A 146 21.13 26.44 12.87
C ARG A 146 21.48 26.02 11.44
N ARG A 147 22.49 25.17 11.25
CA ARG A 147 22.88 24.68 9.92
C ARG A 147 21.72 24.01 9.17
N TYR A 148 20.89 23.26 9.88
CA TYR A 148 19.71 22.60 9.28
C TYR A 148 18.65 23.62 8.84
N ALA A 149 18.39 24.64 9.67
CA ALA A 149 17.44 25.70 9.32
C ALA A 149 17.93 26.52 8.11
N ASP A 150 19.22 26.88 8.10
CA ASP A 150 19.82 27.66 7.00
C ASP A 150 19.79 26.85 5.70
N ARG A 151 20.10 25.56 5.75
CA ARG A 151 20.01 24.70 4.56
C ARG A 151 18.56 24.48 4.11
N CYS A 152 17.62 24.31 5.03
CA CYS A 152 16.19 24.24 4.73
C CYS A 152 15.71 25.54 4.03
N ARG A 153 16.13 26.70 4.52
CA ARG A 153 15.87 28.00 3.91
C ARG A 153 16.40 28.06 2.48
N GLU A 154 17.66 27.68 2.25
CA GLU A 154 18.26 27.65 0.90
C GLU A 154 17.46 26.75 -0.06
N GLU A 155 17.10 25.56 0.37
CA GLU A 155 16.31 24.60 -0.42
C GLU A 155 14.95 25.20 -0.82
N MET A 156 14.25 25.83 0.14
CA MET A 156 12.95 26.44 -0.11
C MET A 156 13.06 27.64 -1.06
N LEU A 157 14.01 28.56 -0.81
CA LEU A 157 14.19 29.74 -1.65
C LEU A 157 14.61 29.35 -3.07
N HIS A 158 15.49 28.36 -3.23
CA HIS A 158 15.86 27.85 -4.55
C HIS A 158 14.64 27.29 -5.30
N ALA A 159 13.81 26.49 -4.66
CA ALA A 159 12.57 25.97 -5.26
C ALA A 159 11.56 27.08 -5.62
N CYS A 160 11.59 28.21 -4.92
CA CYS A 160 10.79 29.38 -5.26
C CYS A 160 11.24 30.04 -6.57
N THR A 161 12.50 29.87 -7.01
CA THR A 161 13.00 30.41 -8.30
C THR A 161 12.58 29.57 -9.51
N TRP A 162 12.13 28.34 -9.34
CA TRP A 162 11.70 27.50 -10.46
C TRP A 162 10.58 28.18 -11.24
N SER A 163 10.56 28.01 -12.57
CA SER A 163 9.55 28.64 -13.44
C SER A 163 8.12 28.30 -13.04
N ASP A 164 7.89 27.01 -12.76
CA ASP A 164 6.61 26.44 -12.35
C ASP A 164 6.82 25.11 -11.63
N TRP A 165 5.73 24.52 -11.09
CA TRP A 165 5.71 23.19 -10.46
C TRP A 165 4.90 22.17 -11.26
N VAL A 166 4.82 22.33 -12.59
CA VAL A 166 4.06 21.49 -13.52
C VAL A 166 2.57 21.39 -13.11
N PRO A 167 1.84 22.51 -13.08
CA PRO A 167 0.49 22.58 -12.52
C PRO A 167 -0.54 21.74 -13.28
N THR A 168 -0.28 21.38 -14.53
CA THR A 168 -1.11 20.45 -15.31
C THR A 168 -1.14 19.02 -14.72
N HIS A 169 -0.19 18.69 -13.83
CA HIS A 169 -0.16 17.45 -13.06
C HIS A 169 -0.03 17.75 -11.56
N TYR A 170 -1.12 18.20 -10.95
CA TYR A 170 -1.17 18.81 -9.64
C TYR A 170 -0.60 17.98 -8.46
N LEU A 171 -0.42 16.67 -8.61
CA LEU A 171 0.25 15.83 -7.57
C LEU A 171 1.66 16.36 -7.24
N GLY A 172 2.43 16.80 -8.24
CA GLY A 172 3.74 17.42 -8.01
C GLY A 172 3.63 18.74 -7.25
N VAL A 173 2.66 19.59 -7.62
CA VAL A 173 2.36 20.84 -6.90
C VAL A 173 2.00 20.57 -5.44
N ALA A 174 1.15 19.56 -5.18
CA ALA A 174 0.76 19.21 -3.83
C ALA A 174 1.95 18.77 -2.96
N GLU A 175 2.92 18.04 -3.53
CA GLU A 175 4.16 17.69 -2.83
C GLU A 175 5.02 18.92 -2.55
N MET A 176 5.13 19.85 -3.49
CA MET A 176 5.83 21.14 -3.28
C MET A 176 5.17 21.96 -2.17
N LEU A 177 3.84 22.10 -2.21
CA LEU A 177 3.07 22.81 -1.19
C LEU A 177 3.28 22.20 0.20
N ARG A 178 3.23 20.86 0.32
CA ARG A 178 3.47 20.18 1.59
C ARG A 178 4.88 20.43 2.12
N GLY A 179 5.89 20.29 1.28
CA GLY A 179 7.28 20.54 1.67
C GLY A 179 7.49 21.98 2.13
N LEU A 180 7.08 22.97 1.31
CA LEU A 180 7.20 24.38 1.65
C LEU A 180 6.44 24.73 2.92
N ALA A 181 5.22 24.21 3.09
CA ALA A 181 4.40 24.50 4.28
C ALA A 181 5.04 24.02 5.57
N ILE A 182 5.56 22.77 5.59
CA ILE A 182 6.21 22.20 6.78
C ILE A 182 7.53 22.93 7.05
N GLY A 183 8.34 23.19 6.01
CA GLY A 183 9.58 23.95 6.16
C GLY A 183 9.36 25.38 6.65
N TYR A 184 8.37 26.07 6.09
CA TYR A 184 7.97 27.41 6.50
C TYR A 184 7.52 27.44 7.97
N ASP A 185 6.65 26.52 8.34
CA ASP A 185 6.08 26.41 9.69
C ASP A 185 7.16 26.08 10.73
N TRP A 186 7.99 25.07 10.45
CA TRP A 186 8.98 24.58 11.40
C TRP A 186 10.26 25.41 11.47
N CYS A 187 10.58 26.16 10.42
CA CYS A 187 11.71 27.09 10.40
C CYS A 187 11.29 28.55 10.57
N TYR A 188 10.03 28.84 10.94
CA TYR A 188 9.45 30.19 10.92
C TYR A 188 10.34 31.24 11.61
N ASP A 189 10.79 30.96 12.84
CA ASP A 189 11.64 31.87 13.62
C ASP A 189 13.07 32.01 13.05
N ALA A 190 13.49 31.05 12.22
CA ALA A 190 14.79 31.07 11.57
C ALA A 190 14.77 31.81 10.22
N LEU A 191 13.58 32.08 9.65
CA LEU A 191 13.40 32.80 8.39
C LEU A 191 13.27 34.28 8.61
N SER A 192 13.95 35.08 7.77
CA SER A 192 13.75 36.55 7.76
C SER A 192 12.34 36.90 7.23
N PRO A 193 11.85 38.13 7.52
CA PRO A 193 10.60 38.62 6.91
C PRO A 193 10.58 38.54 5.39
N ALA A 194 11.71 38.81 4.73
CA ALA A 194 11.87 38.76 3.27
C ALA A 194 11.78 37.30 2.76
N ASP A 195 12.45 36.36 3.43
CA ASP A 195 12.36 34.92 3.09
C ASP A 195 10.92 34.42 3.20
N ARG A 196 10.26 34.76 4.33
CA ARG A 196 8.85 34.42 4.53
C ARG A 196 7.95 34.98 3.43
N ALA A 197 8.15 36.25 3.03
CA ALA A 197 7.39 36.85 1.93
C ALA A 197 7.60 36.13 0.60
N THR A 198 8.85 35.75 0.28
CA THR A 198 9.19 35.01 -0.94
C THR A 198 8.54 33.65 -0.97
N ILE A 199 8.62 32.91 0.13
CA ILE A 199 8.03 31.56 0.23
C ILE A 199 6.50 31.61 0.13
N ARG A 200 5.86 32.57 0.81
CA ARG A 200 4.40 32.78 0.72
C ARG A 200 3.95 33.14 -0.69
N ALA A 201 4.68 34.02 -1.38
CA ALA A 201 4.38 34.37 -2.77
C ALA A 201 4.45 33.11 -3.67
N ALA A 202 5.48 32.27 -3.53
CA ALA A 202 5.59 31.05 -4.31
C ALA A 202 4.48 30.04 -4.00
N ILE A 203 4.14 29.85 -2.72
CA ILE A 203 3.00 29.01 -2.30
C ILE A 203 1.70 29.50 -2.95
N LYS A 204 1.46 30.82 -2.91
CA LYS A 204 0.28 31.43 -3.51
C LYS A 204 0.28 31.26 -5.04
N ASP A 205 1.30 31.77 -5.71
CA ASP A 205 1.27 32.01 -7.16
C ASP A 205 1.50 30.73 -7.98
N LYS A 206 2.39 29.81 -7.50
CA LYS A 206 2.75 28.54 -8.17
C LYS A 206 1.98 27.32 -7.64
N GLY A 207 1.28 27.48 -6.54
CA GLY A 207 0.53 26.42 -5.90
C GLY A 207 -0.96 26.72 -5.82
N LEU A 208 -1.37 27.57 -4.87
CA LEU A 208 -2.78 27.75 -4.54
C LEU A 208 -3.59 28.41 -5.66
N ASP A 209 -3.02 29.37 -6.43
CA ASP A 209 -3.71 30.02 -7.54
C ASP A 209 -3.90 29.07 -8.73
N GLU A 210 -3.05 28.05 -8.86
CA GLU A 210 -3.18 27.04 -9.91
C GLU A 210 -4.42 26.14 -9.74
N ILE A 211 -5.01 26.08 -8.55
CA ILE A 211 -6.26 25.34 -8.32
C ILE A 211 -7.37 25.83 -9.26
N GLU A 212 -7.50 27.14 -9.41
CA GLU A 212 -8.53 27.75 -10.27
C GLU A 212 -8.10 27.75 -11.74
N ARG A 213 -6.83 28.09 -12.02
CA ARG A 213 -6.30 28.15 -13.39
C ARG A 213 -6.35 26.81 -14.12
N GLN A 214 -6.17 25.68 -13.40
CA GLN A 214 -6.12 24.33 -13.99
C GLN A 214 -7.46 23.59 -13.96
N HIS A 215 -8.58 24.23 -13.58
CA HIS A 215 -9.88 23.56 -13.45
C HIS A 215 -9.79 22.23 -12.67
N SER A 216 -9.17 22.26 -11.53
CA SER A 216 -8.71 21.11 -10.72
C SER A 216 -9.79 20.06 -10.46
N TRP A 217 -9.93 19.11 -11.39
CA TRP A 217 -10.91 18.03 -11.37
C TRP A 217 -10.78 17.14 -10.13
N TRP A 218 -9.57 17.02 -9.56
CA TRP A 218 -9.25 16.22 -8.38
C TRP A 218 -10.02 16.67 -7.12
N ARG A 219 -10.52 17.89 -7.08
CA ARG A 219 -11.33 18.43 -5.98
C ARG A 219 -12.59 17.60 -5.71
N LYS A 220 -13.08 16.87 -6.72
CA LYS A 220 -14.35 16.11 -6.68
C LYS A 220 -14.16 14.60 -6.82
N THR A 221 -12.93 14.09 -6.71
CA THR A 221 -12.65 12.66 -6.87
C THR A 221 -12.78 11.88 -5.56
N ASN A 222 -12.92 10.56 -5.69
CA ASN A 222 -12.92 9.62 -4.58
C ASN A 222 -11.63 8.76 -4.52
N ASN A 223 -10.58 9.14 -5.21
CA ASN A 223 -9.33 8.41 -5.34
C ASN A 223 -8.14 9.13 -4.70
N ASN A 224 -6.95 8.59 -4.84
CA ASN A 224 -5.71 9.13 -4.28
C ASN A 224 -5.41 10.59 -4.66
N TRP A 225 -5.86 11.07 -5.82
CA TRP A 225 -5.65 12.46 -6.25
C TRP A 225 -6.28 13.46 -5.28
N GLY A 226 -7.55 13.25 -4.89
CA GLY A 226 -8.22 14.08 -3.90
C GLY A 226 -7.47 14.07 -2.57
N GLN A 227 -6.99 12.91 -2.14
CA GLN A 227 -6.25 12.74 -0.89
C GLN A 227 -4.93 13.51 -0.88
N VAL A 228 -4.13 13.35 -1.93
CA VAL A 228 -2.80 13.98 -2.05
C VAL A 228 -2.91 15.48 -2.25
N CYS A 229 -3.79 15.93 -3.16
CA CYS A 229 -3.90 17.34 -3.49
C CYS A 229 -4.47 18.15 -2.32
N TRP A 230 -5.54 17.68 -1.66
CA TRP A 230 -6.07 18.37 -0.48
C TRP A 230 -5.08 18.39 0.69
N ASN A 231 -4.24 17.36 0.86
CA ASN A 231 -3.17 17.42 1.85
C ASN A 231 -2.22 18.59 1.58
N GLY A 232 -1.66 18.70 0.38
CA GLY A 232 -0.74 19.78 0.03
C GLY A 232 -1.38 21.16 0.18
N VAL A 233 -2.57 21.34 -0.39
CA VAL A 233 -3.32 22.61 -0.38
C VAL A 233 -3.65 23.07 1.05
N THR A 234 -4.23 22.17 1.87
CA THR A 234 -4.66 22.58 3.22
C THR A 234 -3.50 22.74 4.19
N THR A 235 -2.43 21.95 4.03
CA THR A 235 -1.20 22.15 4.83
C THR A 235 -0.59 23.53 4.53
N ALA A 236 -0.54 23.93 3.25
CA ALA A 236 -0.06 25.26 2.85
C ALA A 236 -0.99 26.39 3.35
N ALA A 237 -2.31 26.21 3.24
CA ALA A 237 -3.28 27.18 3.74
C ALA A 237 -3.16 27.38 5.26
N LEU A 238 -2.93 26.30 6.04
CA LEU A 238 -2.71 26.39 7.48
C LEU A 238 -1.38 27.07 7.82
N ALA A 239 -0.30 26.75 7.08
CA ALA A 239 1.02 27.34 7.33
C ALA A 239 1.06 28.86 7.09
N THR A 240 0.19 29.40 6.21
CA THR A 240 0.18 30.82 5.79
C THR A 240 -1.13 31.52 6.13
N ALA A 241 -1.92 30.99 7.08
CA ALA A 241 -3.28 31.47 7.33
C ALA A 241 -3.36 32.91 7.86
N GLU A 242 -2.36 33.37 8.61
CA GLU A 242 -2.30 34.75 9.13
C GLU A 242 -2.17 35.81 8.03
N ASP A 243 -1.55 35.47 6.92
CA ASP A 243 -1.35 36.39 5.79
C ASP A 243 -2.53 36.44 4.80
N ALA A 244 -3.34 35.34 4.76
CA ALA A 244 -4.48 35.20 3.87
C ALA A 244 -5.65 34.47 4.54
N PRO A 245 -6.20 34.98 5.67
CA PRO A 245 -7.16 34.25 6.51
C PRO A 245 -8.45 33.89 5.77
N ALA A 246 -8.96 34.77 4.93
CA ALA A 246 -10.18 34.51 4.14
C ALA A 246 -9.96 33.36 3.12
N ARG A 247 -8.77 33.29 2.52
CA ARG A 247 -8.41 32.23 1.59
C ARG A 247 -8.22 30.90 2.32
N ALA A 248 -7.53 30.91 3.47
CA ALA A 248 -7.38 29.73 4.31
C ALA A 248 -8.75 29.16 4.72
N GLU A 249 -9.67 30.04 5.17
CA GLU A 249 -11.04 29.67 5.50
C GLU A 249 -11.75 29.00 4.32
N ALA A 250 -11.69 29.60 3.13
CA ALA A 250 -12.35 29.08 1.95
C ALA A 250 -11.80 27.69 1.53
N LEU A 251 -10.47 27.52 1.52
CA LEU A 251 -9.82 26.26 1.14
C LEU A 251 -10.06 25.16 2.17
N ILE A 252 -10.01 25.45 3.47
CA ILE A 252 -10.30 24.48 4.52
C ILE A 252 -11.77 24.06 4.48
N LEU A 253 -12.69 25.02 4.33
CA LEU A 253 -14.13 24.71 4.23
C LEU A 253 -14.44 23.83 3.03
N GLU A 254 -13.87 24.16 1.86
CA GLU A 254 -14.03 23.36 0.67
C GLU A 254 -13.48 21.95 0.86
N ALA A 255 -12.27 21.82 1.45
CA ALA A 255 -11.66 20.51 1.72
C ALA A 255 -12.52 19.67 2.69
N VAL A 256 -13.05 20.27 3.76
CA VAL A 256 -13.97 19.59 4.70
C VAL A 256 -15.19 19.01 3.99
N HIS A 257 -15.75 19.73 3.01
CA HIS A 257 -16.93 19.28 2.26
C HIS A 257 -16.57 18.28 1.14
N ALA A 258 -15.39 18.37 0.55
CA ALA A 258 -14.96 17.52 -0.57
C ALA A 258 -14.39 16.17 -0.11
N LEU A 259 -13.60 16.18 0.96
CA LEU A 259 -12.87 15.02 1.45
C LEU A 259 -13.74 13.80 1.81
N PRO A 260 -14.97 13.91 2.34
CA PRO A 260 -15.81 12.74 2.62
C PRO A 260 -15.90 11.74 1.46
N ARG A 261 -15.85 12.22 0.21
CA ARG A 261 -15.83 11.34 -0.98
C ARG A 261 -14.60 10.45 -1.05
N THR A 262 -13.45 10.95 -0.59
CA THR A 262 -12.19 10.19 -0.60
C THR A 262 -12.13 9.14 0.52
N PHE A 263 -13.04 9.23 1.49
CA PHE A 263 -13.19 8.25 2.58
C PHE A 263 -14.23 7.17 2.28
N GLU A 264 -15.19 7.42 1.38
CA GLU A 264 -16.21 6.45 0.98
C GLU A 264 -15.63 5.08 0.56
N PRO A 265 -14.51 5.03 -0.20
CA PRO A 265 -13.92 3.76 -0.63
C PRO A 265 -13.43 2.84 0.48
N TYR A 266 -13.18 3.35 1.71
CA TYR A 266 -12.77 2.51 2.84
C TYR A 266 -13.91 1.71 3.47
N ALA A 267 -15.17 2.09 3.21
CA ALA A 267 -16.33 1.40 3.77
C ALA A 267 -16.49 -0.01 3.21
N PRO A 268 -16.99 -0.99 4.02
CA PRO A 268 -17.22 -0.90 5.45
C PRO A 268 -16.04 -1.36 6.31
N VAL A 269 -15.01 -1.98 5.73
CA VAL A 269 -13.98 -2.75 6.45
C VAL A 269 -12.55 -2.23 6.29
N GLY A 270 -12.37 -1.09 5.63
CA GLY A 270 -11.07 -0.42 5.49
C GLY A 270 -10.23 -0.87 4.29
N ALA A 271 -10.75 -1.72 3.42
CA ALA A 271 -10.03 -2.10 2.20
C ALA A 271 -9.87 -0.91 1.25
N TYR A 272 -8.70 -0.80 0.63
CA TYR A 272 -8.42 0.28 -0.31
C TYR A 272 -8.48 -0.23 -1.75
N PRO A 273 -9.44 0.24 -2.56
CA PRO A 273 -9.75 -0.41 -3.83
C PRO A 273 -8.69 -0.24 -4.92
N GLU A 274 -7.82 0.77 -4.82
CA GLU A 274 -6.69 0.99 -5.75
C GLU A 274 -5.46 0.11 -5.42
N GLY A 275 -5.56 -0.76 -4.41
CA GLY A 275 -4.48 -1.66 -3.99
C GLY A 275 -3.54 -1.08 -2.94
N PRO A 276 -2.67 -1.96 -2.35
CA PRO A 276 -1.84 -1.60 -1.21
C PRO A 276 -0.77 -0.54 -1.53
N GLY A 277 -0.33 -0.42 -2.78
CA GLY A 277 0.59 0.61 -3.21
C GLY A 277 0.00 2.01 -3.08
N TYR A 278 -1.21 2.21 -3.59
CA TYR A 278 -1.93 3.48 -3.50
C TYR A 278 -2.50 3.73 -2.11
N TRP A 279 -2.78 2.68 -1.31
CA TRP A 279 -3.03 2.86 0.11
C TRP A 279 -1.86 3.58 0.79
N GLY A 280 -0.64 3.12 0.60
CA GLY A 280 0.54 3.76 1.16
C GLY A 280 0.69 5.23 0.73
N TYR A 281 0.38 5.54 -0.53
CA TYR A 281 0.48 6.89 -1.08
C TYR A 281 -0.69 7.79 -0.64
N GLY A 282 -1.92 7.42 -0.97
CA GLY A 282 -3.11 8.25 -0.72
C GLY A 282 -3.48 8.30 0.76
N THR A 283 -3.59 7.15 1.43
CA THR A 283 -3.93 7.07 2.85
C THR A 283 -2.88 7.75 3.72
N GLY A 284 -1.59 7.64 3.36
CA GLY A 284 -0.52 8.34 4.07
C GLY A 284 -0.70 9.86 4.02
N ARG A 285 -1.12 10.42 2.87
CA ARG A 285 -1.39 11.87 2.76
C ARG A 285 -2.62 12.30 3.55
N ILE A 286 -3.67 11.48 3.61
CA ILE A 286 -4.83 11.74 4.48
C ILE A 286 -4.43 11.72 5.96
N VAL A 287 -3.63 10.78 6.39
CA VAL A 287 -3.14 10.73 7.79
C VAL A 287 -2.36 11.99 8.14
N TYR A 288 -1.50 12.47 7.24
CA TYR A 288 -0.76 13.73 7.46
C TYR A 288 -1.71 14.93 7.51
N LEU A 289 -2.71 15.00 6.63
CA LEU A 289 -3.74 16.04 6.67
C LEU A 289 -4.47 16.05 8.02
N LEU A 290 -4.99 14.90 8.45
CA LEU A 290 -5.73 14.79 9.72
C LEU A 290 -4.84 15.15 10.92
N ALA A 291 -3.60 14.71 10.94
CA ALA A 291 -2.65 15.04 12.01
C ALA A 291 -2.32 16.55 12.04
N ALA A 292 -2.09 17.17 10.88
CA ALA A 292 -1.84 18.61 10.77
C ALA A 292 -3.08 19.44 11.17
N TRP A 293 -4.29 19.02 10.79
CA TRP A 293 -5.51 19.70 11.18
C TRP A 293 -5.77 19.60 12.69
N ARG A 294 -5.56 18.42 13.27
CA ARG A 294 -5.72 18.23 14.72
C ARG A 294 -4.73 19.07 15.53
N SER A 295 -3.50 19.20 15.09
CA SER A 295 -2.53 20.06 15.78
C SER A 295 -2.82 21.56 15.59
N ALA A 296 -3.16 21.99 14.38
CA ALA A 296 -3.39 23.41 14.07
C ALA A 296 -4.80 23.89 14.47
N LEU A 297 -5.84 23.12 14.15
CA LEU A 297 -7.25 23.51 14.34
C LEU A 297 -7.91 22.89 15.59
N GLY A 298 -7.25 21.93 16.25
CA GLY A 298 -7.81 21.15 17.35
C GLY A 298 -8.94 20.20 16.92
N THR A 299 -9.11 19.96 15.60
CA THR A 299 -10.19 19.12 15.06
C THR A 299 -9.84 18.64 13.65
N ASP A 300 -10.35 17.47 13.27
CA ASP A 300 -10.43 17.00 11.89
C ASP A 300 -11.86 17.05 11.34
N PHE A 301 -12.77 17.74 12.05
CA PHE A 301 -14.18 17.89 11.73
C PHE A 301 -14.94 16.56 11.57
N GLY A 302 -14.45 15.47 12.18
CA GLY A 302 -15.07 14.15 12.13
C GLY A 302 -14.70 13.31 10.89
N LEU A 303 -13.75 13.75 10.08
CA LEU A 303 -13.30 13.01 8.89
C LEU A 303 -12.75 11.63 9.23
N ALA A 304 -12.00 11.50 10.32
CA ALA A 304 -11.43 10.21 10.74
C ALA A 304 -12.49 9.18 11.15
N ASP A 305 -13.70 9.60 11.49
CA ASP A 305 -14.80 8.73 11.89
C ASP A 305 -15.58 8.13 10.70
N ALA A 306 -15.12 8.39 9.48
CA ALA A 306 -15.71 7.83 8.27
C ALA A 306 -15.74 6.29 8.32
N PRO A 307 -16.85 5.65 7.87
CA PRO A 307 -17.01 4.21 7.94
C PRO A 307 -15.83 3.45 7.30
N GLY A 308 -15.25 2.51 8.05
CA GLY A 308 -14.13 1.69 7.60
C GLY A 308 -12.75 2.36 7.70
N PHE A 309 -12.65 3.69 7.76
CA PHE A 309 -11.34 4.37 7.67
C PHE A 309 -10.37 3.94 8.78
N LEU A 310 -10.77 3.99 10.05
CA LEU A 310 -9.89 3.56 11.15
C LEU A 310 -9.58 2.06 11.17
N ARG A 311 -10.32 1.25 10.40
CA ARG A 311 -10.06 -0.19 10.24
C ARG A 311 -9.04 -0.50 9.16
N THR A 312 -8.61 0.48 8.37
CA THR A 312 -7.73 0.25 7.22
C THR A 312 -6.32 -0.25 7.61
N GLY A 313 -5.91 -0.09 8.88
CA GLY A 313 -4.72 -0.75 9.41
C GLY A 313 -4.81 -2.29 9.42
N GLU A 314 -6.03 -2.86 9.55
CA GLU A 314 -6.26 -4.29 9.39
C GLU A 314 -6.06 -4.74 7.94
N TYR A 315 -6.59 -3.94 6.99
CA TYR A 315 -6.47 -4.24 5.55
C TYR A 315 -5.02 -4.42 5.10
N ILE A 316 -4.12 -3.47 5.41
CA ILE A 316 -2.74 -3.55 4.92
C ILE A 316 -2.00 -4.77 5.46
N ASN A 317 -2.33 -5.22 6.67
CA ASN A 317 -1.81 -6.47 7.23
C ASN A 317 -2.49 -7.70 6.63
N ALA A 318 -3.79 -7.64 6.37
CA ALA A 318 -4.53 -8.72 5.73
C ALA A 318 -4.01 -9.03 4.32
N VAL A 319 -3.65 -8.00 3.54
CA VAL A 319 -3.09 -8.18 2.18
C VAL A 319 -1.58 -8.44 2.14
N THR A 320 -0.92 -8.57 3.29
CA THR A 320 0.51 -8.93 3.35
C THR A 320 0.64 -10.44 3.56
N GLY A 321 1.23 -11.14 2.62
CA GLY A 321 1.40 -12.60 2.67
C GLY A 321 2.47 -13.08 3.64
N THR A 322 2.63 -14.41 3.77
CA THR A 322 3.67 -15.03 4.62
C THR A 322 5.06 -14.84 4.04
N SER A 323 5.20 -14.69 2.72
CA SER A 323 6.44 -14.27 2.06
C SER A 323 6.90 -12.85 2.42
N GLY A 324 6.07 -12.07 3.12
CA GLY A 324 6.32 -10.65 3.36
C GLY A 324 5.90 -9.73 2.21
N TYR A 325 5.49 -10.26 1.08
CA TYR A 325 5.01 -9.49 -0.06
C TYR A 325 3.54 -9.11 0.07
N TYR A 326 3.15 -8.01 -0.59
CA TYR A 326 1.75 -7.68 -0.77
C TYR A 326 1.03 -8.67 -1.68
N PHE A 327 -0.24 -8.90 -1.47
CA PHE A 327 -1.17 -9.22 -2.54
C PHE A 327 -1.34 -7.95 -3.38
N ASN A 328 -0.54 -7.83 -4.42
CA ASN A 328 -0.26 -6.61 -5.16
C ASN A 328 -1.17 -6.41 -6.38
N TYR A 329 -2.48 -6.58 -6.20
CA TYR A 329 -3.46 -6.28 -7.25
C TYR A 329 -3.43 -4.80 -7.66
N SER A 330 -3.94 -4.48 -8.84
CA SER A 330 -3.90 -3.14 -9.45
C SER A 330 -2.46 -2.66 -9.72
N ASP A 331 -2.24 -1.38 -9.97
CA ASP A 331 -0.92 -0.81 -10.24
C ASP A 331 -0.03 -0.80 -8.97
N CYS A 332 0.30 -1.97 -8.46
CA CYS A 332 1.05 -2.15 -7.22
C CYS A 332 2.28 -3.06 -7.39
N SER A 333 3.39 -2.68 -6.76
CA SER A 333 4.56 -3.56 -6.60
C SER A 333 4.30 -4.58 -5.48
N ARG A 334 4.85 -5.81 -5.61
CA ARG A 334 4.77 -6.83 -4.56
C ARG A 334 5.51 -6.45 -3.27
N ASN A 335 6.53 -5.60 -3.35
CA ASN A 335 7.35 -5.26 -2.20
C ASN A 335 6.58 -4.40 -1.20
N ARG A 336 6.39 -4.92 0.00
CA ARG A 336 5.79 -4.18 1.10
C ARG A 336 6.75 -3.08 1.57
N ARG A 337 6.22 -1.88 1.68
CA ARG A 337 6.93 -0.76 2.29
C ARG A 337 6.46 -0.60 3.73
N VAL A 338 7.40 -0.45 4.65
CA VAL A 338 7.10 -0.04 6.02
C VAL A 338 6.62 1.41 6.00
N SER A 339 5.65 1.76 6.82
CA SER A 339 4.98 3.06 6.74
C SER A 339 4.73 3.64 8.13
N ASP A 340 5.09 4.91 8.31
CA ASP A 340 4.71 5.74 9.45
C ASP A 340 3.19 5.86 9.64
N THR A 341 2.44 5.80 8.54
CA THR A 341 0.97 5.83 8.50
C THR A 341 0.32 4.79 9.42
N LEU A 342 0.86 3.56 9.45
CA LEU A 342 0.29 2.49 10.27
C LEU A 342 0.45 2.76 11.78
N TRP A 343 1.51 3.48 12.16
CA TRP A 343 1.70 3.91 13.55
C TRP A 343 0.60 4.87 14.01
N TRP A 344 0.17 5.77 13.12
CA TRP A 344 -0.96 6.64 13.42
C TRP A 344 -2.25 5.85 13.66
N PHE A 345 -2.59 4.90 12.79
CA PHE A 345 -3.78 4.05 12.97
C PHE A 345 -3.71 3.24 14.26
N ALA A 346 -2.56 2.67 14.59
CA ALA A 346 -2.37 1.96 15.85
C ALA A 346 -2.54 2.89 17.07
N ALA A 347 -2.03 4.13 17.00
CA ALA A 347 -2.22 5.12 18.05
C ALA A 347 -3.70 5.53 18.22
N GLN A 348 -4.47 5.67 17.12
CA GLN A 348 -5.88 6.03 17.17
C GLN A 348 -6.78 4.91 17.71
N THR A 349 -6.44 3.67 17.40
CA THR A 349 -7.32 2.50 17.67
C THR A 349 -6.87 1.64 18.86
N GLY A 350 -5.65 1.85 19.35
CA GLY A 350 -5.02 0.97 20.34
C GLY A 350 -4.59 -0.41 19.79
N ARG A 351 -4.67 -0.62 18.45
CA ARG A 351 -4.35 -1.87 17.76
C ARG A 351 -2.85 -1.98 17.46
N THR A 352 -2.04 -2.14 18.51
CA THR A 352 -0.58 -2.30 18.38
C THR A 352 -0.19 -3.63 17.73
N ASP A 353 -1.07 -4.61 17.70
CA ASP A 353 -0.91 -5.85 16.94
C ASP A 353 -0.75 -5.63 15.43
N TRP A 354 -1.25 -4.53 14.89
CA TRP A 354 -1.01 -4.15 13.49
C TRP A 354 0.44 -3.79 13.20
N LEU A 355 1.22 -3.42 14.22
CA LEU A 355 2.62 -2.98 14.11
C LEU A 355 3.64 -4.13 14.22
N ALA A 356 3.23 -5.38 14.30
CA ALA A 356 4.15 -6.50 14.52
C ALA A 356 5.31 -6.54 13.49
N ARG A 357 5.02 -6.28 12.22
CA ARG A 357 6.05 -6.24 11.16
C ARG A 357 6.91 -4.98 11.22
N GLU A 358 6.31 -3.84 11.55
CA GLU A 358 7.00 -2.56 11.78
C GLU A 358 7.95 -2.68 12.98
N TYR A 359 7.52 -3.32 14.06
CA TYR A 359 8.35 -3.59 15.23
C TYR A 359 9.52 -4.51 14.88
N ALA A 360 9.27 -5.61 14.16
CA ALA A 360 10.31 -6.53 13.73
C ALA A 360 11.35 -5.83 12.82
N ALA A 361 10.90 -5.02 11.86
CA ALA A 361 11.78 -4.25 10.97
C ALA A 361 12.61 -3.22 11.74
N LEU A 362 11.98 -2.48 12.67
CA LEU A 362 12.67 -1.47 13.46
C LEU A 362 13.70 -2.10 14.41
N ARG A 363 13.36 -3.20 15.09
CA ARG A 363 14.32 -3.95 15.93
C ARG A 363 15.51 -4.49 15.14
N ALA A 364 15.25 -5.08 13.98
CA ALA A 364 16.32 -5.61 13.10
C ALA A 364 17.24 -4.49 12.60
N ALA A 365 16.69 -3.35 12.17
CA ALA A 365 17.48 -2.20 11.74
C ALA A 365 18.29 -1.60 12.90
N THR A 366 17.71 -1.51 14.10
CA THR A 366 18.36 -1.05 15.32
C THR A 366 19.54 -1.96 15.70
N ALA A 367 19.34 -3.29 15.66
CA ALA A 367 20.39 -4.26 15.95
C ALA A 367 21.55 -4.15 14.94
N LYS A 368 21.23 -4.07 13.64
CA LYS A 368 22.22 -3.87 12.56
C LYS A 368 23.00 -2.57 12.74
N TRP A 369 22.32 -1.49 13.09
CA TRP A 369 22.97 -0.20 13.37
C TRP A 369 23.94 -0.29 14.55
N LYS A 370 23.56 -0.92 15.65
CA LYS A 370 24.43 -1.12 16.83
C LYS A 370 25.68 -1.96 16.48
N GLU A 371 25.54 -2.96 15.62
CA GLU A 371 26.62 -3.83 15.19
C GLU A 371 27.56 -3.16 14.17
N THR A 372 26.99 -2.45 13.17
CA THR A 372 27.74 -2.02 11.98
C THR A 372 27.92 -0.51 11.88
N GLY A 373 27.22 0.29 12.67
CA GLY A 373 27.12 1.75 12.56
C GLY A 373 26.31 2.22 11.33
N LYS A 374 25.79 1.30 10.49
CA LYS A 374 25.03 1.66 9.28
C LYS A 374 23.60 1.98 9.63
N ILE A 375 23.14 3.14 9.19
CA ILE A 375 21.75 3.59 9.33
C ILE A 375 21.00 3.29 8.04
N GLU A 376 19.87 2.62 8.18
CA GLU A 376 18.95 2.32 7.10
C GLU A 376 17.52 2.60 7.58
N ASN A 377 16.93 3.70 7.12
CA ASN A 377 15.59 4.08 7.55
C ASN A 377 14.55 3.06 7.06
N VAL A 378 13.86 2.44 8.02
CA VAL A 378 12.81 1.41 7.78
C VAL A 378 11.42 1.87 8.19
N THR A 379 11.20 3.17 8.46
CA THR A 379 9.94 3.67 9.03
C THR A 379 9.13 4.56 8.08
N GLY A 380 9.64 4.80 6.88
CA GLY A 380 8.98 5.67 5.90
C GLY A 380 9.55 7.10 5.88
N PRO A 381 8.91 8.01 5.14
CA PRO A 381 9.50 9.30 4.82
C PRO A 381 9.50 10.32 5.96
N PHE A 382 8.90 10.00 7.13
CA PHE A 382 8.79 10.94 8.24
C PHE A 382 9.03 10.26 9.59
N PRO A 383 10.30 9.84 9.91
CA PRO A 383 10.63 9.10 11.13
C PRO A 383 10.21 9.79 12.43
N ALA A 384 10.18 11.13 12.45
CA ALA A 384 9.74 11.90 13.61
C ALA A 384 8.28 11.60 14.00
N LEU A 385 7.41 11.32 13.04
CA LEU A 385 6.02 10.96 13.34
C LEU A 385 5.92 9.59 14.02
N VAL A 386 6.85 8.68 13.74
CA VAL A 386 6.95 7.39 14.46
C VAL A 386 7.32 7.63 15.92
N LEU A 387 8.25 8.56 16.20
CA LEU A 387 8.57 8.96 17.59
C LEU A 387 7.37 9.60 18.32
N LEU A 388 6.56 10.38 17.59
CA LEU A 388 5.41 11.08 18.17
C LEU A 388 4.18 10.15 18.37
N TRP A 389 3.96 9.19 17.49
CA TRP A 389 2.80 8.30 17.51
C TRP A 389 3.08 6.94 18.15
N GLY A 390 4.34 6.52 18.15
CA GLY A 390 4.76 5.25 18.71
C GLY A 390 4.70 5.21 20.23
N ARG A 391 4.48 4.02 20.76
CA ARG A 391 4.62 3.71 22.18
C ARG A 391 5.92 2.95 22.38
N PHE A 392 6.80 3.53 23.17
CA PHE A 392 8.12 2.96 23.45
C PHE A 392 8.31 2.72 24.96
N PRO A 393 9.04 1.65 25.38
CA PRO A 393 9.64 0.63 24.51
C PRO A 393 8.59 -0.20 23.76
N LEU A 394 9.01 -0.83 22.63
CA LEU A 394 8.12 -1.64 21.79
C LEU A 394 7.66 -2.90 22.55
N VAL A 395 6.35 -3.09 22.67
CA VAL A 395 5.74 -4.27 23.30
C VAL A 395 4.90 -5.00 22.25
N ASP A 396 5.22 -6.28 22.04
CA ASP A 396 4.47 -7.13 21.12
C ASP A 396 3.07 -7.42 21.66
N ALA A 397 2.09 -7.32 20.78
CA ALA A 397 0.71 -7.65 21.09
C ALA A 397 0.30 -8.96 20.38
N PRO A 398 -0.60 -9.75 20.99
CA PRO A 398 -1.16 -10.92 20.33
C PRO A 398 -1.81 -10.56 19.00
N ASN A 399 -1.53 -11.34 17.96
CA ASN A 399 -2.14 -11.14 16.65
C ASN A 399 -3.67 -11.34 16.72
N ARG A 400 -4.43 -10.36 16.27
CA ARG A 400 -5.90 -10.37 16.22
C ARG A 400 -6.45 -10.34 14.79
N LEU A 401 -5.59 -10.54 13.79
CA LEU A 401 -6.04 -10.60 12.40
C LEU A 401 -6.86 -11.87 12.17
N PRO A 402 -7.94 -11.80 11.37
CA PRO A 402 -8.72 -12.97 11.02
C PRO A 402 -7.95 -13.88 10.05
N LEU A 403 -8.15 -15.20 10.16
CA LEU A 403 -7.63 -16.16 9.17
C LEU A 403 -8.32 -16.03 7.80
N ARG A 404 -9.50 -15.44 7.76
CA ARG A 404 -10.20 -15.04 6.54
C ARG A 404 -10.55 -13.56 6.64
N TYR A 405 -9.98 -12.74 5.77
CA TYR A 405 -10.38 -11.35 5.57
C TYR A 405 -11.20 -11.27 4.27
N LEU A 406 -12.35 -10.62 4.33
CA LEU A 406 -13.23 -10.42 3.18
C LEU A 406 -13.62 -8.96 3.13
N SER A 407 -13.19 -8.27 2.09
CA SER A 407 -13.67 -6.93 1.83
C SER A 407 -14.94 -6.94 1.00
N GLN A 408 -15.69 -5.88 1.15
CA GLN A 408 -16.86 -5.56 0.34
C GLN A 408 -16.62 -4.21 -0.34
N GLY A 409 -17.49 -3.78 -1.20
CA GLY A 409 -17.34 -2.53 -1.94
C GLY A 409 -17.14 -2.78 -3.44
N GLU A 410 -16.67 -1.77 -4.15
CA GLU A 410 -16.60 -1.80 -5.62
C GLU A 410 -15.47 -2.68 -6.16
N ASN A 411 -14.42 -2.88 -5.38
CA ASN A 411 -13.25 -3.68 -5.77
C ASN A 411 -12.85 -4.67 -4.65
N PRO A 412 -13.75 -5.64 -4.33
CA PRO A 412 -13.55 -6.55 -3.22
C PRO A 412 -12.36 -7.46 -3.43
N ILE A 413 -11.71 -7.81 -2.32
CA ILE A 413 -10.68 -8.82 -2.22
C ILE A 413 -11.01 -9.78 -1.07
N ALA A 414 -10.46 -10.99 -1.14
CA ALA A 414 -10.43 -11.89 0.00
C ALA A 414 -9.01 -12.37 0.27
N THR A 415 -8.70 -12.66 1.53
CA THR A 415 -7.50 -13.40 1.89
C THR A 415 -7.85 -14.56 2.82
N LEU A 416 -7.24 -15.71 2.59
CA LEU A 416 -7.33 -16.91 3.40
C LEU A 416 -5.95 -17.25 3.93
N ARG A 417 -5.89 -17.75 5.18
CA ARG A 417 -4.64 -18.16 5.83
C ARG A 417 -4.81 -19.49 6.54
N SER A 418 -3.78 -20.32 6.50
CA SER A 418 -3.69 -21.50 7.37
C SER A 418 -3.22 -21.10 8.78
N GLY A 419 -2.47 -20.01 8.91
CA GLY A 419 -1.92 -19.49 10.16
C GLY A 419 -1.17 -18.18 9.94
N PHE A 420 -0.38 -17.76 10.95
CA PHE A 420 0.44 -16.56 10.91
C PHE A 420 1.93 -16.83 11.11
N THR A 421 2.31 -18.09 11.19
CA THR A 421 3.72 -18.53 11.25
C THR A 421 4.39 -18.35 9.87
N PRO A 422 5.72 -18.26 9.79
CA PRO A 422 6.43 -18.12 8.52
C PRO A 422 6.15 -19.22 7.50
N ASP A 423 5.88 -20.44 7.97
CA ASP A 423 5.57 -21.61 7.16
C ASP A 423 4.09 -21.69 6.72
N ALA A 424 3.22 -20.87 7.30
CA ALA A 424 1.79 -20.89 6.96
C ALA A 424 1.55 -20.52 5.49
N SER A 425 0.43 -21.00 4.94
CA SER A 425 -0.03 -20.59 3.61
C SER A 425 -0.91 -19.36 3.67
N PHE A 426 -0.81 -18.57 2.61
CA PHE A 426 -1.61 -17.39 2.34
C PHE A 426 -2.14 -17.40 0.91
N LEU A 427 -3.42 -17.16 0.75
CA LEU A 427 -4.09 -17.05 -0.54
C LEU A 427 -4.81 -15.72 -0.62
N GLY A 428 -4.41 -14.85 -1.56
CA GLY A 428 -5.09 -13.60 -1.88
C GLY A 428 -5.94 -13.75 -3.13
N VAL A 429 -7.17 -13.26 -3.13
CA VAL A 429 -8.17 -13.44 -4.20
C VAL A 429 -8.76 -12.10 -4.60
N LYS A 430 -8.82 -11.83 -5.91
CA LYS A 430 -9.31 -10.56 -6.49
C LYS A 430 -10.72 -10.72 -7.06
N GLY A 431 -11.63 -9.90 -6.59
CA GLY A 431 -12.96 -9.68 -7.17
C GLY A 431 -13.07 -8.32 -7.87
N GLY A 432 -14.27 -7.74 -7.87
CA GLY A 432 -14.52 -6.40 -8.40
C GLY A 432 -14.57 -6.32 -9.93
N MET A 433 -14.06 -5.23 -10.48
CA MET A 433 -14.15 -4.94 -11.90
C MET A 433 -12.83 -4.46 -12.50
N PRO A 434 -12.49 -4.80 -13.76
CA PRO A 434 -11.26 -4.34 -14.42
C PRO A 434 -11.17 -2.81 -14.55
N LYS A 435 -12.30 -2.12 -14.76
CA LYS A 435 -12.32 -0.67 -15.01
C LYS A 435 -12.11 0.20 -13.76
N TYR A 436 -11.92 -0.39 -12.59
CA TYR A 436 -11.62 0.43 -11.41
C TYR A 436 -10.32 1.23 -11.62
N ASN A 437 -10.21 2.40 -10.99
CA ASN A 437 -9.01 3.22 -11.13
C ASN A 437 -7.75 2.39 -10.80
N HIS A 438 -6.74 2.42 -11.66
CA HIS A 438 -5.55 1.56 -11.60
C HIS A 438 -5.82 0.04 -11.73
N GLY A 439 -7.02 -0.40 -12.07
CA GLY A 439 -7.37 -1.81 -12.21
C GLY A 439 -6.72 -2.47 -13.42
N HIS A 440 -6.62 -3.80 -13.36
CA HIS A 440 -6.17 -4.68 -14.44
C HIS A 440 -7.31 -5.62 -14.87
N MET A 441 -7.11 -6.37 -15.94
CA MET A 441 -7.99 -7.50 -16.29
C MET A 441 -7.63 -8.72 -15.45
N ASP A 442 -7.74 -8.57 -14.12
CA ASP A 442 -7.28 -9.49 -13.08
C ASP A 442 -8.39 -10.06 -12.20
N VAL A 443 -9.65 -9.86 -12.58
CA VAL A 443 -10.79 -10.34 -11.78
C VAL A 443 -10.85 -11.86 -11.77
N GLY A 444 -10.84 -12.46 -10.59
CA GLY A 444 -10.68 -13.91 -10.41
C GLY A 444 -9.22 -14.36 -10.25
N SER A 445 -8.25 -13.45 -10.39
CA SER A 445 -6.84 -13.77 -10.14
C SER A 445 -6.55 -13.98 -8.64
N PHE A 446 -5.42 -14.63 -8.38
CA PHE A 446 -4.98 -14.94 -7.03
C PHE A 446 -3.45 -14.87 -6.90
N VAL A 447 -2.98 -14.73 -5.66
CA VAL A 447 -1.60 -14.97 -5.29
C VAL A 447 -1.55 -16.05 -4.22
N PHE A 448 -0.48 -16.84 -4.16
CA PHE A 448 -0.31 -17.90 -3.18
C PHE A 448 1.09 -17.91 -2.59
N ASP A 449 1.17 -17.86 -1.26
CA ASP A 449 2.41 -18.05 -0.50
C ASP A 449 2.31 -19.33 0.32
N ALA A 450 3.42 -20.03 0.45
CA ALA A 450 3.61 -21.11 1.40
C ALA A 450 5.09 -21.21 1.78
N ASP A 451 5.38 -21.60 3.02
CA ASP A 451 6.75 -21.75 3.55
C ASP A 451 7.62 -20.49 3.39
N GLY A 452 6.99 -19.30 3.50
CA GLY A 452 7.66 -18.02 3.31
C GLY A 452 7.96 -17.64 1.86
N VAL A 453 7.54 -18.44 0.89
CA VAL A 453 7.79 -18.27 -0.54
C VAL A 453 6.51 -17.85 -1.26
N ARG A 454 6.59 -16.86 -2.19
CA ARG A 454 5.53 -16.52 -3.13
C ARG A 454 5.61 -17.44 -4.34
N TRP A 455 4.60 -18.27 -4.54
CA TRP A 455 4.51 -19.27 -5.60
C TRP A 455 3.65 -18.84 -6.79
N ALA A 456 2.46 -18.32 -6.52
CA ALA A 456 1.62 -17.68 -7.53
C ALA A 456 1.79 -16.17 -7.43
N GLU A 457 2.26 -15.55 -8.50
CA GLU A 457 2.69 -14.16 -8.57
C GLU A 457 1.66 -13.28 -9.27
N ASP A 458 1.66 -11.99 -8.93
CA ASP A 458 1.15 -10.92 -9.75
C ASP A 458 2.32 -10.02 -10.16
N LEU A 459 2.44 -9.70 -11.44
CA LEU A 459 3.56 -8.90 -11.97
C LEU A 459 3.43 -7.40 -11.65
N GLY A 460 2.25 -6.99 -11.16
CA GLY A 460 1.95 -5.58 -10.93
C GLY A 460 1.95 -4.74 -12.20
N SER A 461 2.20 -3.44 -12.08
CA SER A 461 2.22 -2.54 -13.23
C SER A 461 3.60 -2.45 -13.88
N GLN A 462 3.61 -1.94 -15.11
CA GLN A 462 4.80 -1.46 -15.80
C GLN A 462 5.00 0.04 -15.53
N ASN A 463 6.25 0.54 -15.63
CA ASN A 463 6.54 1.96 -15.48
C ASN A 463 5.73 2.79 -16.49
N TYR A 464 4.92 3.73 -15.99
CA TYR A 464 4.02 4.54 -16.84
C TYR A 464 4.75 5.31 -17.92
N HIS A 465 5.87 5.94 -17.60
CA HIS A 465 6.63 6.71 -18.58
C HIS A 465 7.15 5.84 -19.72
N SER A 466 7.50 4.57 -19.45
CA SER A 466 7.95 3.64 -20.50
C SER A 466 6.88 3.38 -21.57
N ILE A 467 5.60 3.52 -21.21
CA ILE A 467 4.45 3.34 -22.08
C ILE A 467 3.99 4.69 -22.65
N GLU A 468 3.86 5.72 -21.80
CA GLU A 468 3.40 7.06 -22.20
C GLU A 468 4.29 7.70 -23.28
N LYS A 469 5.61 7.49 -23.20
CA LYS A 469 6.56 8.01 -24.20
C LYS A 469 6.34 7.48 -25.62
N LEU A 470 5.63 6.38 -25.77
CA LEU A 470 5.30 5.81 -27.09
C LEU A 470 4.18 6.59 -27.81
N GLY A 471 3.44 7.45 -27.09
CA GLY A 471 2.37 8.29 -27.66
C GLY A 471 1.12 7.55 -28.13
N THR A 472 1.15 6.21 -28.21
CA THR A 472 0.06 5.38 -28.77
C THR A 472 -0.85 4.79 -27.69
N PHE A 473 -0.49 4.91 -26.41
CA PHE A 473 -1.20 4.29 -25.30
C PHE A 473 -1.98 5.31 -24.47
N THR A 474 -3.24 4.98 -24.20
CA THR A 474 -4.12 5.72 -23.29
C THR A 474 -4.23 5.00 -21.95
N LEU A 475 -3.15 5.04 -21.15
CA LEU A 475 -2.99 4.23 -19.92
C LEU A 475 -4.14 4.34 -18.91
N PHE A 476 -4.78 5.51 -18.82
CA PHE A 476 -5.86 5.76 -17.87
C PHE A 476 -7.26 5.72 -18.52
N ASN A 477 -7.35 5.26 -19.76
CA ASN A 477 -8.62 5.00 -20.41
C ASN A 477 -9.07 3.56 -20.06
N MET A 478 -10.08 3.46 -19.20
CA MET A 478 -10.62 2.17 -18.70
C MET A 478 -11.77 1.62 -19.55
N LYS A 479 -11.98 2.11 -20.79
CA LYS A 479 -12.98 1.57 -21.72
C LYS A 479 -12.53 0.21 -22.25
N GLN A 480 -13.51 -0.62 -22.70
CA GLN A 480 -13.29 -2.00 -23.18
C GLN A 480 -12.20 -2.12 -24.23
N ASN A 481 -12.17 -1.21 -25.20
CA ASN A 481 -11.24 -1.26 -26.33
C ASN A 481 -10.01 -0.35 -26.15
N SER A 482 -9.68 -0.02 -24.90
CA SER A 482 -8.49 0.79 -24.62
C SER A 482 -7.20 0.06 -24.95
N SER A 483 -6.21 0.81 -25.47
CA SER A 483 -4.84 0.31 -25.66
C SER A 483 -4.14 -0.06 -24.33
N ARG A 484 -4.65 0.39 -23.16
CA ARG A 484 -4.21 -0.05 -21.84
C ARG A 484 -4.11 -1.58 -21.77
N TRP A 485 -5.12 -2.27 -22.26
CA TRP A 485 -5.24 -3.72 -22.17
C TRP A 485 -4.31 -4.49 -23.11
N ASN A 486 -3.58 -3.79 -23.98
CA ASN A 486 -2.53 -4.38 -24.82
C ASN A 486 -1.21 -4.53 -24.07
N VAL A 487 -1.04 -3.84 -22.94
CA VAL A 487 0.14 -3.99 -22.08
C VAL A 487 0.03 -5.31 -21.33
N PHE A 488 1.01 -6.20 -21.48
CA PHE A 488 0.98 -7.57 -20.97
C PHE A 488 0.59 -7.63 -19.48
N ARG A 489 1.23 -6.79 -18.64
CA ARG A 489 0.94 -6.77 -17.20
C ARG A 489 -0.45 -6.25 -16.81
N LEU A 490 -1.18 -5.61 -17.74
CA LEU A 490 -2.48 -4.99 -17.47
C LEU A 490 -3.63 -5.77 -18.09
N GLY A 491 -3.33 -6.62 -19.09
CA GLY A 491 -4.28 -7.53 -19.72
C GLY A 491 -4.45 -8.84 -18.96
N ASN A 492 -5.44 -9.64 -19.34
CA ASN A 492 -5.73 -10.93 -18.69
C ASN A 492 -4.66 -12.03 -18.94
N GLU A 493 -3.73 -11.81 -19.87
CA GLU A 493 -2.69 -12.76 -20.23
C GLU A 493 -1.60 -12.97 -19.16
N SER A 494 -1.47 -12.04 -18.21
CA SER A 494 -0.43 -12.05 -17.16
C SER A 494 -0.97 -12.38 -15.76
N HIS A 495 -2.27 -12.65 -15.63
CA HIS A 495 -2.89 -12.88 -14.34
C HIS A 495 -3.31 -14.35 -14.15
N ASN A 496 -3.43 -14.80 -12.90
CA ASN A 496 -3.70 -16.20 -12.53
C ASN A 496 -5.19 -16.50 -12.64
N LEU A 497 -5.67 -16.77 -13.84
CA LEU A 497 -7.08 -16.93 -14.15
C LEU A 497 -7.30 -17.90 -15.32
N VAL A 498 -8.55 -18.08 -15.77
CA VAL A 498 -8.88 -18.78 -17.00
C VAL A 498 -9.12 -17.76 -18.11
N VAL A 499 -8.49 -17.96 -19.26
CA VAL A 499 -8.75 -17.19 -20.49
C VAL A 499 -9.62 -18.05 -21.41
N ILE A 500 -10.77 -17.53 -21.84
CA ILE A 500 -11.71 -18.25 -22.71
C ILE A 500 -11.48 -17.80 -24.17
N GLY A 501 -10.98 -18.69 -25.00
CA GLY A 501 -10.55 -18.34 -26.36
C GLY A 501 -9.49 -17.22 -26.31
N ASN A 502 -9.70 -16.17 -27.11
CA ASN A 502 -8.87 -14.97 -27.12
C ASN A 502 -9.60 -13.76 -26.49
N ASN A 503 -10.62 -14.02 -25.65
CA ASN A 503 -11.47 -12.96 -25.15
C ASN A 503 -10.85 -12.26 -23.93
N ARG A 504 -11.03 -10.95 -23.90
CA ARG A 504 -10.70 -10.13 -22.74
C ARG A 504 -11.84 -10.11 -21.74
N GLN A 505 -11.52 -9.87 -20.49
CA GLN A 505 -12.55 -9.62 -19.47
C GLN A 505 -13.39 -8.39 -19.84
N MET A 506 -14.68 -8.45 -19.53
CA MET A 506 -15.59 -7.32 -19.67
C MET A 506 -15.26 -6.27 -18.61
N VAL A 507 -14.81 -5.08 -19.02
CA VAL A 507 -14.39 -4.03 -18.08
C VAL A 507 -15.51 -3.53 -17.17
N ALA A 508 -16.77 -3.62 -17.64
CA ALA A 508 -17.95 -3.29 -16.85
C ALA A 508 -18.47 -4.44 -15.98
N GLY A 509 -17.96 -5.66 -16.21
CA GLY A 509 -18.31 -6.84 -15.41
C GLY A 509 -17.77 -6.71 -13.99
N CYS A 510 -18.59 -7.04 -12.99
CA CYS A 510 -18.23 -6.97 -11.58
C CYS A 510 -18.46 -8.32 -10.92
N ALA A 511 -17.40 -8.90 -10.35
CA ALA A 511 -17.47 -10.14 -9.57
C ALA A 511 -17.54 -9.84 -8.07
N LYS A 512 -18.57 -10.32 -7.42
CA LYS A 512 -18.70 -10.32 -5.95
C LYS A 512 -17.97 -11.54 -5.38
N ILE A 513 -17.41 -11.38 -4.19
CA ILE A 513 -16.82 -12.47 -3.43
C ILE A 513 -17.78 -12.83 -2.30
N THR A 514 -18.17 -14.10 -2.23
CA THR A 514 -19.06 -14.63 -1.18
C THR A 514 -18.34 -15.73 -0.38
N PRO A 515 -18.62 -15.86 0.94
CA PRO A 515 -18.17 -17.00 1.70
C PRO A 515 -18.74 -18.31 1.13
N ALA A 516 -17.90 -19.35 0.99
CA ALA A 516 -18.29 -20.70 0.55
C ALA A 516 -17.92 -21.75 1.61
N GLY A 517 -17.91 -21.35 2.89
CA GLY A 517 -17.49 -22.14 4.04
C GLY A 517 -16.51 -21.36 4.92
N LEU A 518 -15.95 -22.01 5.95
CA LEU A 518 -15.01 -21.37 6.88
C LEU A 518 -13.68 -20.99 6.19
N ASN A 519 -13.22 -21.85 5.30
CA ASN A 519 -11.91 -21.77 4.66
C ASN A 519 -12.02 -21.60 3.15
N ALA A 520 -13.17 -21.15 2.64
CA ALA A 520 -13.43 -21.00 1.22
C ALA A 520 -14.16 -19.70 0.91
N VAL A 521 -13.93 -19.22 -0.32
CA VAL A 521 -14.66 -18.10 -0.94
C VAL A 521 -14.99 -18.46 -2.39
N GLN A 522 -16.09 -17.92 -2.88
CA GLN A 522 -16.55 -18.11 -4.27
C GLN A 522 -16.78 -16.77 -4.95
N LEU A 523 -16.46 -16.71 -6.24
CA LEU A 523 -16.74 -15.59 -7.12
C LEU A 523 -17.73 -16.02 -8.20
N ASP A 524 -18.72 -15.18 -8.46
CA ASP A 524 -19.49 -15.21 -9.70
C ASP A 524 -18.77 -14.37 -10.75
N LEU A 525 -18.12 -15.04 -11.70
CA LEU A 525 -17.37 -14.42 -12.79
C LEU A 525 -18.22 -14.25 -14.07
N THR A 526 -19.50 -14.62 -14.03
CA THR A 526 -20.39 -14.53 -15.19
C THR A 526 -20.40 -13.14 -15.84
N PRO A 527 -20.52 -12.03 -15.06
CA PRO A 527 -20.49 -10.69 -15.65
C PRO A 527 -19.13 -10.31 -16.26
N VAL A 528 -18.06 -10.94 -15.78
CA VAL A 528 -16.67 -10.65 -16.21
C VAL A 528 -16.34 -11.35 -17.52
N TYR A 529 -16.83 -12.56 -17.72
CA TYR A 529 -16.68 -13.29 -18.99
C TYR A 529 -17.76 -12.94 -20.02
N GLY A 530 -18.86 -12.29 -19.58
CA GLY A 530 -19.89 -11.72 -20.45
C GLY A 530 -20.51 -12.74 -21.40
N PRO A 531 -20.57 -12.44 -22.72
CA PRO A 531 -21.27 -13.28 -23.68
C PRO A 531 -20.61 -14.63 -23.98
N CYS A 532 -19.40 -14.87 -23.43
CA CYS A 532 -18.66 -16.11 -23.65
C CYS A 532 -19.21 -17.28 -22.83
N VAL A 533 -20.06 -17.02 -21.83
CA VAL A 533 -20.57 -18.03 -20.90
C VAL A 533 -22.02 -17.73 -20.51
N LYS A 534 -22.78 -18.78 -20.15
CA LYS A 534 -24.05 -18.64 -19.44
C LYS A 534 -23.81 -18.46 -17.94
N THR A 535 -22.88 -19.24 -17.36
CA THR A 535 -22.42 -19.08 -15.98
C THR A 535 -20.91 -19.34 -15.89
N ALA A 536 -20.25 -18.61 -15.00
CA ALA A 536 -18.84 -18.85 -14.65
C ALA A 536 -18.66 -18.64 -13.14
N THR A 537 -18.18 -19.65 -12.44
CA THR A 537 -17.87 -19.55 -11.01
C THR A 537 -16.44 -20.00 -10.75
N ARG A 538 -15.79 -19.34 -9.81
CA ARG A 538 -14.46 -19.74 -9.29
C ARG A 538 -14.52 -19.85 -7.78
N THR A 539 -14.17 -21.01 -7.25
CA THR A 539 -14.12 -21.28 -5.82
C THR A 539 -12.69 -21.47 -5.39
N PHE A 540 -12.31 -20.82 -4.30
CA PHE A 540 -11.01 -20.94 -3.65
C PHE A 540 -11.19 -21.54 -2.27
N THR A 541 -10.45 -22.60 -1.99
CA THR A 541 -10.43 -23.27 -0.67
C THR A 541 -8.99 -23.33 -0.18
N LEU A 542 -8.75 -23.02 1.09
CA LEU A 542 -7.46 -23.21 1.75
C LEU A 542 -7.64 -24.19 2.91
N ASP A 543 -7.16 -25.41 2.74
CA ASP A 543 -7.11 -26.38 3.82
C ASP A 543 -6.05 -25.96 4.85
N ARG A 544 -6.46 -25.77 6.09
CA ARG A 544 -5.56 -25.27 7.14
C ARG A 544 -4.61 -26.34 7.67
N ALA A 545 -4.99 -27.61 7.61
CA ALA A 545 -4.18 -28.71 8.12
C ALA A 545 -3.07 -29.08 7.12
N THR A 546 -3.44 -29.27 5.85
CA THR A 546 -2.49 -29.58 4.78
C THR A 546 -1.81 -28.34 4.20
N ARG A 547 -2.31 -27.15 4.50
CA ARG A 547 -1.87 -25.85 3.97
C ARG A 547 -2.04 -25.71 2.45
N ALA A 548 -2.72 -26.66 1.81
CA ALA A 548 -2.96 -26.70 0.37
C ALA A 548 -4.10 -25.75 -0.04
N ALA A 549 -3.95 -25.10 -1.20
CA ALA A 549 -5.00 -24.30 -1.81
C ALA A 549 -5.59 -25.02 -3.02
N THR A 550 -6.91 -25.09 -3.12
CA THR A 550 -7.63 -25.62 -4.29
C THR A 550 -8.39 -24.50 -4.98
N ILE A 551 -8.18 -24.36 -6.28
CA ILE A 551 -8.86 -23.43 -7.17
C ILE A 551 -9.74 -24.26 -8.11
N ARG A 552 -11.07 -24.05 -8.04
CA ARG A 552 -12.04 -24.75 -8.87
C ARG A 552 -12.83 -23.76 -9.70
N ASP A 553 -12.78 -23.95 -11.02
CA ASP A 553 -13.56 -23.23 -12.00
C ASP A 553 -14.67 -24.11 -12.56
N ALA A 554 -15.86 -23.55 -12.75
CA ALA A 554 -16.98 -24.20 -13.41
C ALA A 554 -17.66 -23.23 -14.37
N PHE A 555 -17.81 -23.68 -15.62
CA PHE A 555 -18.39 -22.91 -16.72
C PHE A 555 -19.55 -23.65 -17.35
N THR A 556 -20.58 -22.90 -17.79
CA THR A 556 -21.67 -23.41 -18.61
C THR A 556 -21.97 -22.46 -19.78
N GLY A 557 -22.52 -22.99 -20.87
CA GLY A 557 -22.89 -22.20 -22.02
C GLY A 557 -21.70 -21.62 -22.78
N VAL A 558 -20.55 -22.24 -22.69
CA VAL A 558 -19.40 -21.97 -23.54
C VAL A 558 -19.62 -22.64 -24.88
N ALA A 559 -19.29 -22.00 -26.01
CA ALA A 559 -19.39 -22.64 -27.31
C ALA A 559 -18.55 -23.93 -27.35
N PRO A 560 -19.09 -25.08 -27.77
CA PRO A 560 -18.39 -26.36 -27.79
C PRO A 560 -17.03 -26.26 -28.49
N GLY A 561 -16.01 -26.88 -27.92
CA GLY A 561 -14.64 -26.86 -28.43
C GLY A 561 -13.87 -25.57 -28.20
N THR A 562 -14.48 -24.51 -27.64
CA THR A 562 -13.75 -23.29 -27.30
C THR A 562 -12.66 -23.60 -26.29
N PRO A 563 -11.40 -23.16 -26.51
CA PRO A 563 -10.31 -23.42 -25.57
C PRO A 563 -10.45 -22.55 -24.30
N LEU A 564 -10.34 -23.16 -23.12
CA LEU A 564 -10.25 -22.52 -21.82
C LEU A 564 -8.84 -22.74 -21.29
N ARG A 565 -8.01 -21.70 -21.27
CA ARG A 565 -6.64 -21.77 -20.78
C ARG A 565 -6.59 -21.35 -19.32
N TRP A 566 -6.34 -22.31 -18.42
CA TRP A 566 -5.94 -22.03 -17.04
C TRP A 566 -4.48 -21.62 -17.02
N GLN A 567 -4.13 -20.60 -16.27
CA GLN A 567 -2.77 -20.11 -16.23
C GLN A 567 -2.39 -19.57 -14.84
N MET A 568 -1.08 -19.64 -14.53
CA MET A 568 -0.46 -19.10 -13.33
C MET A 568 0.94 -18.56 -13.64
N VAL A 569 1.24 -17.36 -13.15
CA VAL A 569 2.58 -16.76 -13.20
C VAL A 569 3.34 -17.17 -11.96
N THR A 570 4.61 -17.55 -12.12
CA THR A 570 5.48 -17.98 -11.03
C THR A 570 6.93 -17.59 -11.29
N SER A 571 7.69 -17.38 -10.21
CA SER A 571 9.17 -17.30 -10.24
C SER A 571 9.84 -18.63 -9.87
N GLY A 572 9.06 -19.65 -9.48
CA GLY A 572 9.54 -21.00 -9.19
C GLY A 572 10.12 -21.68 -10.44
N LYS A 573 11.22 -22.43 -10.25
CA LYS A 573 11.79 -23.27 -11.30
C LYS A 573 10.98 -24.56 -11.42
N ILE A 574 10.74 -25.01 -12.65
CA ILE A 574 10.08 -26.29 -12.88
C ILE A 574 11.09 -27.42 -12.62
N GLU A 575 10.80 -28.27 -11.64
CA GLU A 575 11.59 -29.46 -11.33
C GLU A 575 11.14 -30.65 -12.17
N SER A 576 9.82 -30.87 -12.25
CA SER A 576 9.23 -31.91 -13.10
C SER A 576 7.83 -31.50 -13.58
N ARG A 577 7.41 -32.11 -14.69
CA ARG A 577 6.04 -32.02 -15.22
C ARG A 577 5.67 -33.36 -15.86
N GLU A 578 4.68 -34.03 -15.30
CA GLU A 578 4.26 -35.37 -15.73
C GLU A 578 2.74 -35.48 -15.60
N GLY A 579 2.05 -35.68 -16.71
CA GLY A 579 0.60 -35.77 -16.74
C GLY A 579 -0.05 -34.55 -16.09
N ASN A 580 -0.88 -34.78 -15.08
CA ASN A 580 -1.60 -33.75 -14.34
C ASN A 580 -0.79 -33.11 -13.17
N ARG A 581 0.50 -33.45 -13.05
CA ARG A 581 1.36 -32.97 -11.95
C ARG A 581 2.50 -32.13 -12.46
N LEU A 582 2.73 -30.97 -11.80
CA LEU A 582 3.87 -30.09 -12.03
C LEU A 582 4.50 -29.74 -10.66
N VAL A 583 5.84 -29.82 -10.57
CA VAL A 583 6.59 -29.48 -9.35
C VAL A 583 7.43 -28.24 -9.59
N LEU A 584 7.29 -27.27 -8.69
CA LEU A 584 8.09 -26.06 -8.65
C LEU A 584 9.07 -26.11 -7.48
N THR A 585 10.25 -25.51 -7.68
CA THR A 585 11.25 -25.30 -6.63
C THR A 585 11.65 -23.84 -6.56
N GLN A 586 11.82 -23.30 -5.34
CA GLN A 586 12.28 -21.94 -5.07
C GLN A 586 12.80 -21.86 -3.63
N GLN A 587 14.00 -21.26 -3.43
CA GLN A 587 14.58 -21.05 -2.09
C GLN A 587 14.60 -22.37 -1.25
N ASP A 588 15.00 -23.46 -1.86
CA ASP A 588 15.05 -24.81 -1.26
C ASP A 588 13.69 -25.36 -0.76
N LYS A 589 12.61 -24.76 -1.21
CA LYS A 589 11.23 -25.22 -0.99
C LYS A 589 10.64 -25.81 -2.25
N ARG A 590 9.61 -26.60 -2.10
CA ARG A 590 8.87 -27.25 -3.21
C ARG A 590 7.40 -26.90 -3.13
N LEU A 591 6.77 -26.78 -4.29
CA LEU A 591 5.32 -26.71 -4.43
C LEU A 591 4.87 -27.72 -5.48
N VAL A 592 3.86 -28.51 -5.16
CA VAL A 592 3.25 -29.43 -6.10
C VAL A 592 1.93 -28.84 -6.60
N LEU A 593 1.83 -28.65 -7.90
CA LEU A 593 0.55 -28.40 -8.57
C LEU A 593 -0.01 -29.73 -9.05
N ARG A 594 -1.27 -29.99 -8.72
CA ARG A 594 -2.01 -31.13 -9.23
C ARG A 594 -3.30 -30.67 -9.89
N VAL A 595 -3.53 -31.07 -11.12
CA VAL A 595 -4.81 -30.89 -11.80
C VAL A 595 -5.72 -32.06 -11.44
N GLU A 596 -6.82 -31.79 -10.75
CA GLU A 596 -7.81 -32.79 -10.34
C GLU A 596 -8.92 -32.96 -11.39
N ALA A 597 -9.12 -31.93 -12.20
CA ALA A 597 -10.00 -31.94 -13.37
C ALA A 597 -9.47 -30.95 -14.41
N PRO A 598 -9.33 -31.37 -15.68
CA PRO A 598 -9.55 -32.73 -16.20
C PRO A 598 -8.49 -33.75 -15.73
N GLU A 599 -8.69 -35.04 -16.06
CA GLU A 599 -7.77 -36.11 -15.64
C GLU A 599 -6.38 -36.02 -16.28
N GLN A 600 -6.28 -35.43 -17.46
CA GLN A 600 -5.02 -35.26 -18.20
C GLN A 600 -4.91 -33.86 -18.75
N VAL A 601 -3.70 -33.31 -18.69
CA VAL A 601 -3.36 -32.00 -19.24
C VAL A 601 -2.00 -32.03 -19.91
N GLU A 602 -1.80 -31.15 -20.88
CA GLU A 602 -0.50 -30.83 -21.44
C GLU A 602 -0.07 -29.46 -20.92
N TRP A 603 1.07 -29.44 -20.19
CA TRP A 603 1.58 -28.22 -19.61
C TRP A 603 2.31 -27.36 -20.63
N GLU A 604 1.87 -26.12 -20.77
CA GLU A 604 2.51 -25.05 -21.53
C GLU A 604 3.35 -24.18 -20.59
N VAL A 605 4.52 -23.74 -21.07
CA VAL A 605 5.41 -22.82 -20.34
C VAL A 605 5.83 -21.69 -21.25
N LEU A 606 5.58 -20.46 -20.81
CA LEU A 606 6.06 -19.25 -21.45
C LEU A 606 7.07 -18.57 -20.53
N GLU A 607 8.35 -18.58 -20.90
CA GLU A 607 9.36 -17.80 -20.19
C GLU A 607 9.16 -16.31 -20.47
N LEU A 608 9.22 -15.49 -19.42
CA LEU A 608 8.93 -14.06 -19.50
C LEU A 608 10.19 -13.17 -19.43
N ASP A 609 11.36 -13.76 -19.64
CA ASP A 609 12.66 -13.05 -19.67
C ASP A 609 12.75 -12.03 -20.82
N LYS A 610 11.99 -12.23 -21.88
CA LYS A 610 11.85 -11.29 -23.00
C LYS A 610 10.48 -10.61 -22.94
N PRO A 611 10.36 -9.36 -23.44
CA PRO A 611 9.06 -8.73 -23.61
C PRO A 611 8.12 -9.59 -24.46
N VAL A 612 6.86 -9.70 -24.06
CA VAL A 612 5.82 -10.40 -24.85
C VAL A 612 5.46 -9.57 -26.09
N ASN A 613 5.33 -8.26 -25.92
CA ASN A 613 5.14 -7.30 -26.99
C ASN A 613 6.29 -6.28 -27.02
N PRO A 614 6.55 -5.59 -28.13
CA PRO A 614 7.65 -4.62 -28.24
C PRO A 614 7.61 -3.47 -27.22
N TRP A 615 6.43 -3.17 -26.68
CA TRP A 615 6.22 -2.12 -25.67
C TRP A 615 6.27 -2.62 -24.22
N ASP A 616 6.32 -3.91 -24.00
CA ASP A 616 6.33 -4.48 -22.66
C ASP A 616 7.72 -4.40 -22.02
N CYS A 617 7.75 -4.33 -20.70
CA CYS A 617 8.99 -4.55 -19.97
C CYS A 617 9.30 -6.04 -19.85
N THR A 618 10.55 -6.35 -19.58
CA THR A 618 10.98 -7.72 -19.23
C THR A 618 10.43 -8.13 -17.86
N ASN A 619 10.17 -9.44 -17.69
CA ASN A 619 9.79 -10.05 -16.42
C ASN A 619 10.82 -11.15 -16.06
N LYS A 620 12.09 -10.75 -15.99
CA LYS A 620 13.22 -11.66 -15.82
C LYS A 620 13.05 -12.58 -14.61
N GLY A 621 13.20 -13.87 -14.84
CA GLY A 621 13.08 -14.93 -13.82
C GLY A 621 11.64 -15.36 -13.56
N PHE A 622 10.66 -14.80 -14.28
CA PHE A 622 9.25 -15.25 -14.20
C PHE A 622 8.89 -16.09 -15.41
N ARG A 623 7.90 -16.94 -15.22
CA ARG A 623 7.25 -17.72 -16.29
C ARG A 623 5.76 -17.81 -16.04
N ARG A 624 5.00 -18.00 -17.13
CA ARG A 624 3.61 -18.40 -17.11
C ARG A 624 3.54 -19.90 -17.39
N ILE A 625 3.01 -20.65 -16.45
CA ILE A 625 2.59 -22.04 -16.65
C ILE A 625 1.12 -22.08 -16.97
N ALA A 626 0.72 -22.93 -17.90
CA ALA A 626 -0.65 -23.03 -18.35
C ALA A 626 -0.98 -24.43 -18.84
N PHE A 627 -2.26 -24.69 -19.01
CA PHE A 627 -2.81 -25.81 -19.81
C PHE A 627 -4.16 -25.39 -20.37
N THR A 628 -4.58 -26.03 -21.44
CA THR A 628 -5.79 -25.69 -22.15
C THR A 628 -6.78 -26.85 -22.15
N VAL A 629 -8.05 -26.56 -21.87
CA VAL A 629 -9.16 -27.51 -21.84
C VAL A 629 -10.21 -27.06 -22.85
N PRO A 630 -10.64 -27.87 -23.81
CA PRO A 630 -11.76 -27.52 -24.68
C PRO A 630 -13.08 -27.62 -23.90
N ALA A 631 -14.03 -26.72 -24.20
CA ALA A 631 -15.40 -26.84 -23.71
C ALA A 631 -16.04 -28.14 -24.22
N ALA A 632 -16.74 -28.86 -23.36
CA ALA A 632 -17.44 -30.09 -23.70
C ALA A 632 -18.57 -29.84 -24.71
N PRO A 633 -19.09 -30.88 -25.43
CA PRO A 633 -20.18 -30.74 -26.41
C PRO A 633 -21.47 -30.12 -25.85
N ASP A 634 -21.72 -30.27 -24.53
CA ASP A 634 -22.84 -29.65 -23.81
C ASP A 634 -22.57 -28.19 -23.37
N GLY A 635 -21.42 -27.65 -23.73
CA GLY A 635 -21.00 -26.30 -23.38
C GLY A 635 -20.52 -26.16 -21.93
N THR A 636 -20.20 -27.24 -21.26
CA THR A 636 -19.63 -27.20 -19.88
C THR A 636 -18.10 -27.30 -19.89
N ALA A 637 -17.47 -26.78 -18.85
CA ALA A 637 -16.08 -27.05 -18.54
C ALA A 637 -15.87 -26.95 -17.01
N THR A 638 -15.08 -27.88 -16.47
CA THR A 638 -14.63 -27.84 -15.06
C THR A 638 -13.12 -27.95 -15.02
N ILE A 639 -12.49 -27.04 -14.30
CA ILE A 639 -11.04 -27.05 -14.03
C ILE A 639 -10.85 -27.01 -12.53
N SER A 640 -10.03 -27.91 -11.99
CA SER A 640 -9.69 -27.94 -10.56
C SER A 640 -8.20 -28.16 -10.40
N VAL A 641 -7.53 -27.24 -9.71
CA VAL A 641 -6.07 -27.28 -9.48
C VAL A 641 -5.80 -27.12 -7.99
N THR A 642 -5.01 -28.03 -7.44
CA THR A 642 -4.53 -27.98 -6.05
C THR A 642 -3.05 -27.59 -6.03
N LEU A 643 -2.71 -26.62 -5.18
CA LEU A 643 -1.35 -26.17 -4.88
C LEU A 643 -1.01 -26.65 -3.47
N ALA A 644 -0.06 -27.59 -3.34
CA ALA A 644 0.34 -28.21 -2.08
C ALA A 644 1.82 -27.95 -1.80
N PRO A 645 2.17 -27.30 -0.67
CA PRO A 645 3.56 -27.11 -0.25
C PRO A 645 4.19 -28.40 0.27
#